data_788c31c18d5fe73dc4fb833c116b2ee9
#
_entry.id   788c31c18d5fe73dc4fb833c116b2ee9
#
_cell.length_a   1.000
_cell.length_b   1.000
_cell.length_c   1.000
_cell.angle_alpha   90.00
_cell.angle_beta   90.00
_cell.angle_gamma   90.00
#
_symmetry.space_group_name_H-M   'P 1'
#
loop_
_entity.id
_entity.type
_entity.pdbx_description
1 polymer ?
#
loop_
_entity_poly.entity_id
_entity_poly.type
_entity_poly.pdbx_seq_one_letter_code
_entity_poly.pdbx_strand_id
1 'polypeptide(L)'
;MTASTQEARLANPDFCQGIQYFAEKLPEFEKYGKQAAIAQGRTAISDPQLPDAVYQTLLAADALRYLTLQITASKASGHPGGFASQAEAYAALVMLGHKNIITEVGHHAPGFYSAMFLDRSLEDMGIVNVQQLRDRYREQHGLLGHLSGFIPGILAPAGPLGQGQHFAMSAAKLHRDKLFPFTVGDGGLGEPYIVSSMAHFHTAYPDVTNFLPVLVWNGFSQEHHSMVSTKSDAEMISYWQGNGFEEVVLVNAKDFDDENQPGDYVDSTAFSFDKRLEFTQAVLAAADKAASSALGGKLTVLIIKQLKGAGVHARGAKSHNLYAMHTLDNADIVNALKTRALTPQAWELVRTNFERAGGGAAGRTAVTESILELSELGELGLEEYPVGGEPKVATTAMGKLVGKVGQSDRNFIVTNADGNEASGIANINQALKIIHPTPDDLYNQNPSGQVYEPLSEDACAGLAVGLSLMGSRTLWCSYESFAINGLPIMQTVTQAMAELRRPTPSVITLFTAGALEQGRNGWTHQRPEIEAYYAAMMRNGNIFPVFPPDANSIQTCYEWALTTQNKGIVITASKSPLPIRLTFEQSRQAIKDGAIALQESGGSKTVVFAVVGDMVLMPVFEAATYLEAQEVGVKIVSVVNPRRLYRPTDVAWDSCSEPDGEFLDDAGFESLFGGDALIGVTAGASGMLEPIMLRSNAKRDTFAWKRGETTASPAQLMALNGLTAENLVKRAMELIG
;
A
#
# COMPACT_ATOMS: atom_id res chain seq x y z
N MET A 1 -37.38 -3.79 -20.29
CA MET A 1 -38.30 -3.92 -19.15
C MET A 1 -39.41 -2.90 -19.28
N THR A 2 -40.62 -3.25 -18.86
CA THR A 2 -41.81 -2.38 -19.03
C THR A 2 -41.81 -1.29 -17.94
N ALA A 3 -42.38 -0.13 -18.23
CA ALA A 3 -42.58 0.98 -17.30
C ALA A 3 -43.22 0.53 -15.97
N SER A 4 -44.11 -0.48 -16.01
CA SER A 4 -44.77 -1.03 -14.82
C SER A 4 -43.78 -1.73 -13.83
N THR A 5 -42.69 -2.32 -14.32
CA THR A 5 -41.68 -2.96 -13.45
C THR A 5 -40.77 -1.93 -12.79
N GLN A 6 -40.59 -0.79 -13.46
CA GLN A 6 -39.84 0.34 -12.96
C GLN A 6 -40.63 1.09 -11.86
N GLU A 7 -41.92 1.34 -12.09
CA GLU A 7 -42.79 1.94 -11.08
C GLU A 7 -42.93 1.10 -9.80
N ALA A 8 -43.05 -0.23 -9.93
CA ALA A 8 -43.16 -1.13 -8.79
C ALA A 8 -41.89 -1.12 -7.91
N ARG A 9 -40.71 -0.84 -8.52
CA ARG A 9 -39.43 -0.74 -7.78
C ARG A 9 -39.25 0.60 -7.11
N LEU A 10 -39.70 1.68 -7.77
CA LEU A 10 -39.73 3.01 -7.18
C LEU A 10 -40.61 3.08 -5.93
N ALA A 11 -41.63 2.23 -5.89
CA ALA A 11 -42.55 2.10 -4.77
C ALA A 11 -42.05 1.14 -3.66
N ASN A 12 -40.82 0.57 -3.80
CA ASN A 12 -40.25 -0.28 -2.74
C ASN A 12 -39.98 0.56 -1.49
N PRO A 13 -40.69 0.34 -0.38
CA PRO A 13 -40.55 1.14 0.84
C PRO A 13 -39.14 1.05 1.44
N ASP A 14 -38.48 -0.12 1.33
CA ASP A 14 -37.15 -0.34 1.89
C ASP A 14 -36.06 0.50 1.22
N PHE A 15 -36.29 0.86 -0.05
CA PHE A 15 -35.37 1.67 -0.83
C PHE A 15 -35.62 3.18 -0.65
N CYS A 16 -36.87 3.57 -0.50
CA CYS A 16 -37.28 4.96 -0.52
C CYS A 16 -37.42 5.57 0.88
N GLN A 17 -37.48 4.75 1.92
CA GLN A 17 -37.90 5.19 3.24
C GLN A 17 -37.00 6.30 3.80
N GLY A 18 -35.68 6.14 3.71
CA GLY A 18 -34.76 7.15 4.18
C GLY A 18 -34.89 8.46 3.41
N ILE A 19 -35.02 8.39 2.10
CA ILE A 19 -35.07 9.54 1.20
C ILE A 19 -36.41 10.29 1.29
N GLN A 20 -37.52 9.58 1.41
CA GLN A 20 -38.82 10.21 1.65
C GLN A 20 -38.86 10.95 2.99
N TYR A 21 -38.39 10.27 4.01
CA TYR A 21 -38.24 10.82 5.34
C TYR A 21 -37.44 12.14 5.35
N PHE A 22 -36.37 12.20 4.59
CA PHE A 22 -35.56 13.37 4.38
C PHE A 22 -36.35 14.58 3.90
N ALA A 23 -37.17 14.39 2.88
CA ALA A 23 -37.96 15.49 2.29
C ALA A 23 -39.04 15.99 3.26
N GLU A 24 -39.64 15.11 4.05
CA GLU A 24 -40.71 15.45 5.00
C GLU A 24 -40.19 16.20 6.23
N LYS A 25 -38.98 15.89 6.70
CA LYS A 25 -38.41 16.46 7.92
C LYS A 25 -37.49 17.67 7.69
N LEU A 26 -37.16 17.96 6.45
CA LEU A 26 -36.32 19.10 6.09
C LEU A 26 -36.75 20.45 6.71
N PRO A 27 -38.05 20.82 6.75
CA PRO A 27 -38.47 22.08 7.35
C PRO A 27 -38.19 22.15 8.86
N GLU A 28 -38.32 21.02 9.57
CA GLU A 28 -37.99 20.95 11.00
C GLU A 28 -36.49 21.11 11.23
N PHE A 29 -35.72 20.47 10.39
CA PHE A 29 -34.27 20.53 10.42
C PHE A 29 -33.72 21.95 10.17
N GLU A 30 -34.22 22.64 9.15
CA GLU A 30 -33.86 24.04 8.88
C GLU A 30 -34.13 24.96 10.08
N LYS A 31 -35.23 24.70 10.77
CA LYS A 31 -35.63 25.47 11.95
C LYS A 31 -34.70 25.25 13.14
N TYR A 32 -34.36 23.99 13.45
CA TYR A 32 -33.58 23.62 14.64
C TYR A 32 -32.08 23.74 14.39
N GLY A 33 -31.57 23.33 13.23
CA GLY A 33 -30.15 23.33 12.94
C GLY A 33 -29.54 24.72 12.91
N LYS A 34 -30.25 25.72 12.33
CA LYS A 34 -29.82 27.12 12.33
C LYS A 34 -29.81 27.73 13.75
N GLN A 35 -30.80 27.44 14.55
CA GLN A 35 -30.91 28.01 15.90
C GLN A 35 -29.87 27.43 16.85
N ALA A 36 -29.63 26.12 16.81
CA ALA A 36 -28.64 25.46 17.70
C ALA A 36 -27.20 25.83 17.31
N ALA A 37 -26.87 25.87 16.03
CA ALA A 37 -25.52 26.24 15.58
C ALA A 37 -25.17 27.70 15.92
N ILE A 38 -26.13 28.61 15.78
CA ILE A 38 -25.95 30.04 16.10
C ILE A 38 -25.87 30.23 17.63
N ALA A 39 -26.72 29.56 18.42
CA ALA A 39 -26.76 29.71 19.87
C ALA A 39 -25.50 29.20 20.56
N GLN A 40 -24.74 28.32 19.95
CA GLN A 40 -23.57 27.68 20.55
C GLN A 40 -22.23 28.14 19.97
N GLY A 41 -22.23 29.02 18.96
CA GLY A 41 -21.01 29.53 18.33
C GLY A 41 -20.13 28.47 17.68
N ARG A 42 -20.71 27.31 17.32
CA ARG A 42 -19.97 26.16 16.79
C ARG A 42 -19.93 26.17 15.26
N THR A 43 -18.77 25.85 14.73
CA THR A 43 -18.56 25.66 13.30
C THR A 43 -18.73 24.18 12.85
N ALA A 44 -18.71 23.25 13.81
CA ALA A 44 -19.00 21.82 13.59
C ALA A 44 -20.01 21.32 14.63
N ILE A 45 -20.76 20.29 14.29
CA ILE A 45 -21.66 19.62 15.22
C ILE A 45 -20.81 18.64 16.03
N SER A 46 -20.48 19.04 17.24
CA SER A 46 -19.55 18.32 18.11
C SER A 46 -20.20 17.73 19.37
N ASP A 47 -21.54 17.84 19.49
CA ASP A 47 -22.27 17.30 20.64
C ASP A 47 -23.27 16.23 20.17
N PRO A 48 -22.98 14.93 20.42
CA PRO A 48 -23.83 13.84 19.98
C PRO A 48 -25.18 13.77 20.69
N GLN A 49 -25.38 14.55 21.73
CA GLN A 49 -26.66 14.61 22.49
C GLN A 49 -27.63 15.66 21.91
N LEU A 50 -27.17 16.48 20.92
CA LEU A 50 -28.04 17.47 20.33
C LEU A 50 -28.97 16.83 19.29
N PRO A 51 -30.29 17.04 19.34
CA PRO A 51 -31.25 16.46 18.40
C PRO A 51 -30.95 16.78 16.95
N ASP A 52 -30.48 18.00 16.64
CA ASP A 52 -30.10 18.39 15.28
C ASP A 52 -28.86 17.69 14.79
N ALA A 53 -27.88 17.35 15.63
CA ALA A 53 -26.72 16.54 15.27
C ALA A 53 -27.14 15.13 14.85
N VAL A 54 -28.07 14.52 15.55
CA VAL A 54 -28.65 13.21 15.22
C VAL A 54 -29.35 13.26 13.87
N TYR A 55 -30.18 14.27 13.66
CA TYR A 55 -30.88 14.48 12.39
C TYR A 55 -29.91 14.65 11.23
N GLN A 56 -28.91 15.50 11.38
CA GLN A 56 -27.91 15.74 10.34
C GLN A 56 -27.13 14.48 10.00
N THR A 57 -26.79 13.67 11.01
CA THR A 57 -26.11 12.39 10.81
C THR A 57 -27.00 11.41 10.05
N LEU A 58 -28.28 11.29 10.40
CA LEU A 58 -29.23 10.45 9.69
C LEU A 58 -29.41 10.88 8.24
N LEU A 59 -29.58 12.18 8.01
CA LEU A 59 -29.70 12.75 6.68
C LEU A 59 -28.46 12.50 5.83
N ALA A 60 -27.27 12.69 6.41
CA ALA A 60 -26.02 12.42 5.71
C ALA A 60 -25.87 10.92 5.35
N ALA A 61 -26.21 10.03 6.28
CA ALA A 61 -26.16 8.58 6.05
C ALA A 61 -27.08 8.16 4.88
N ASP A 62 -28.30 8.66 4.85
CA ASP A 62 -29.24 8.38 3.75
C ASP A 62 -28.77 8.99 2.43
N ALA A 63 -28.23 10.21 2.44
CA ALA A 63 -27.64 10.84 1.25
C ALA A 63 -26.44 10.03 0.72
N LEU A 64 -25.59 9.54 1.59
CA LEU A 64 -24.46 8.68 1.22
C LEU A 64 -24.93 7.38 0.55
N ARG A 65 -25.94 6.70 1.11
CA ARG A 65 -26.54 5.51 0.49
C ARG A 65 -27.11 5.81 -0.89
N TYR A 66 -27.89 6.89 -0.98
CA TYR A 66 -28.51 7.32 -2.23
C TYR A 66 -27.47 7.61 -3.31
N LEU A 67 -26.45 8.42 -3.01
CA LEU A 67 -25.39 8.74 -3.96
C LEU A 67 -24.56 7.51 -4.35
N THR A 68 -24.23 6.64 -3.39
CA THR A 68 -23.56 5.38 -3.65
C THR A 68 -24.31 4.53 -4.67
N LEU A 69 -25.62 4.45 -4.54
CA LEU A 69 -26.48 3.74 -5.49
C LEU A 69 -26.54 4.44 -6.85
N GLN A 70 -26.61 5.78 -6.86
CA GLN A 70 -26.56 6.58 -8.09
C GLN A 70 -25.33 6.30 -8.92
N ILE A 71 -24.17 6.30 -8.25
CA ILE A 71 -22.85 6.08 -8.88
C ILE A 71 -22.79 4.67 -9.46
N THR A 72 -23.10 3.66 -8.66
CA THR A 72 -23.00 2.24 -9.08
C THR A 72 -24.03 1.89 -10.15
N ALA A 73 -25.24 2.41 -10.07
CA ALA A 73 -26.29 2.20 -11.06
C ALA A 73 -25.92 2.80 -12.41
N SER A 74 -25.26 3.97 -12.45
CA SER A 74 -24.93 4.67 -13.70
C SER A 74 -24.02 3.86 -14.62
N LYS A 75 -23.18 2.98 -14.06
CA LYS A 75 -22.22 2.15 -14.80
C LYS A 75 -22.59 0.67 -14.79
N ALA A 76 -23.71 0.29 -14.20
CA ALA A 76 -24.07 -1.10 -13.96
C ALA A 76 -22.89 -1.87 -13.30
N SER A 77 -22.18 -1.22 -12.39
CA SER A 77 -20.91 -1.73 -11.82
C SER A 77 -20.63 -1.11 -10.45
N GLY A 78 -20.06 -1.91 -9.54
CA GLY A 78 -19.72 -1.50 -8.19
C GLY A 78 -20.48 -2.26 -7.10
N HIS A 79 -20.14 -1.99 -5.84
CA HIS A 79 -20.61 -2.77 -4.70
C HIS A 79 -21.23 -1.86 -3.62
N PRO A 80 -22.49 -1.45 -3.74
CA PRO A 80 -23.09 -0.49 -2.81
C PRO A 80 -23.40 -1.07 -1.42
N GLY A 81 -23.63 -2.40 -1.32
CA GLY A 81 -24.16 -3.01 -0.10
C GLY A 81 -23.20 -2.95 1.10
N GLY A 82 -21.91 -3.09 0.88
CA GLY A 82 -20.93 -3.00 1.96
C GLY A 82 -20.88 -1.61 2.57
N PHE A 83 -20.83 -0.57 1.74
CA PHE A 83 -20.83 0.81 2.23
C PHE A 83 -22.18 1.20 2.87
N ALA A 84 -23.30 0.73 2.33
CA ALA A 84 -24.62 1.04 2.87
C ALA A 84 -24.76 0.65 4.35
N SER A 85 -24.13 -0.44 4.77
CA SER A 85 -24.14 -0.90 6.17
C SER A 85 -23.20 -0.11 7.12
N GLN A 86 -22.38 0.80 6.60
CA GLN A 86 -21.55 1.69 7.43
C GLN A 86 -21.95 3.16 7.33
N ALA A 87 -23.00 3.49 6.61
CA ALA A 87 -23.31 4.87 6.26
C ALA A 87 -23.53 5.76 7.52
N GLU A 88 -24.17 5.25 8.58
CA GLU A 88 -24.33 5.96 9.84
C GLU A 88 -23.00 6.19 10.55
N ALA A 89 -22.13 5.15 10.62
CA ALA A 89 -20.82 5.29 11.25
C ALA A 89 -19.92 6.27 10.50
N TYR A 90 -19.92 6.19 9.16
CA TYR A 90 -19.17 7.12 8.31
C TYR A 90 -19.68 8.56 8.50
N ALA A 91 -20.99 8.77 8.41
CA ALA A 91 -21.61 10.06 8.62
C ALA A 91 -21.29 10.62 10.01
N ALA A 92 -21.42 9.80 11.07
CA ALA A 92 -21.12 10.18 12.43
C ALA A 92 -19.67 10.65 12.61
N LEU A 93 -18.70 9.91 12.10
CA LEU A 93 -17.29 10.28 12.17
C LEU A 93 -17.01 11.62 11.47
N VAL A 94 -17.57 11.83 10.27
CA VAL A 94 -17.40 13.09 9.54
C VAL A 94 -18.10 14.24 10.28
N MET A 95 -19.29 14.03 10.80
CA MET A 95 -20.04 15.05 11.54
C MET A 95 -19.35 15.44 12.87
N LEU A 96 -18.55 14.55 13.44
CA LEU A 96 -17.67 14.81 14.59
C LEU A 96 -16.33 15.44 14.20
N GLY A 97 -16.07 15.67 12.90
CA GLY A 97 -14.84 16.28 12.39
C GLY A 97 -13.73 15.28 12.05
N HIS A 98 -13.97 13.96 12.13
CA HIS A 98 -12.98 12.91 11.88
C HIS A 98 -13.08 12.40 10.44
N LYS A 99 -12.51 13.13 9.49
CA LYS A 99 -12.61 12.88 8.04
C LYS A 99 -11.45 12.14 7.40
N ASN A 100 -10.36 11.90 8.14
CA ASN A 100 -9.21 11.15 7.65
C ASN A 100 -9.48 9.63 7.67
N ILE A 101 -10.60 9.22 7.08
CA ILE A 101 -11.04 7.82 7.10
C ILE A 101 -10.30 7.05 6.01
N ILE A 102 -9.65 5.95 6.43
CA ILE A 102 -9.00 4.97 5.58
C ILE A 102 -9.90 3.73 5.51
N THR A 103 -9.87 2.99 4.43
CA THR A 103 -10.67 1.76 4.32
C THR A 103 -9.80 0.58 3.90
N GLU A 104 -10.05 -0.55 4.52
CA GLU A 104 -9.62 -1.87 4.09
C GLU A 104 -10.35 -2.32 2.83
N VAL A 105 -11.60 -1.90 2.71
CA VAL A 105 -12.53 -2.42 1.70
C VAL A 105 -12.54 -1.52 0.48
N GLY A 106 -11.69 -1.82 -0.50
CA GLY A 106 -11.53 -0.99 -1.72
C GLY A 106 -12.83 -0.76 -2.48
N HIS A 107 -13.73 -1.73 -2.50
CA HIS A 107 -15.02 -1.61 -3.18
C HIS A 107 -16.04 -0.70 -2.46
N HIS A 108 -15.70 -0.12 -1.30
CA HIS A 108 -16.46 0.97 -0.70
C HIS A 108 -16.22 2.33 -1.38
N ALA A 109 -15.36 2.41 -2.38
CA ALA A 109 -15.01 3.62 -3.12
C ALA A 109 -16.23 4.48 -3.54
N PRO A 110 -17.35 3.94 -4.04
CA PRO A 110 -18.52 4.76 -4.36
C PRO A 110 -19.06 5.56 -3.18
N GLY A 111 -19.03 4.99 -1.97
CA GLY A 111 -19.46 5.68 -0.76
C GLY A 111 -18.50 6.79 -0.35
N PHE A 112 -17.19 6.58 -0.49
CA PHE A 112 -16.18 7.61 -0.27
C PHE A 112 -16.33 8.77 -1.25
N TYR A 113 -16.57 8.50 -2.53
CA TYR A 113 -16.82 9.55 -3.51
C TYR A 113 -18.13 10.28 -3.24
N SER A 114 -19.14 9.58 -2.72
CA SER A 114 -20.38 10.19 -2.25
C SER A 114 -20.13 11.20 -1.13
N ALA A 115 -19.28 10.82 -0.14
CA ALA A 115 -18.90 11.72 0.93
C ALA A 115 -18.07 12.90 0.43
N MET A 116 -17.14 12.67 -0.49
CA MET A 116 -16.33 13.72 -1.10
C MET A 116 -17.13 14.65 -2.01
N PHE A 117 -18.23 14.17 -2.57
CA PHE A 117 -19.19 15.01 -3.27
C PHE A 117 -19.99 15.88 -2.30
N LEU A 118 -20.42 15.32 -1.18
CA LEU A 118 -21.15 16.07 -0.14
C LEU A 118 -20.30 17.16 0.50
N ASP A 119 -19.02 16.91 0.77
CA ASP A 119 -18.09 17.87 1.37
C ASP A 119 -17.39 18.77 0.34
N ARG A 120 -17.80 18.71 -0.94
CA ARG A 120 -17.29 19.50 -2.08
C ARG A 120 -15.83 19.20 -2.46
N SER A 121 -15.19 18.20 -1.89
CA SER A 121 -13.79 17.86 -2.21
C SER A 121 -13.57 17.45 -3.68
N LEU A 122 -14.61 17.08 -4.41
CA LEU A 122 -14.54 16.72 -5.82
C LEU A 122 -14.72 17.91 -6.79
N GLU A 123 -14.99 19.12 -6.27
CA GLU A 123 -15.20 20.29 -7.13
C GLU A 123 -13.94 20.68 -7.91
N ASP A 124 -12.75 20.49 -7.33
CA ASP A 124 -11.47 20.70 -8.02
C ASP A 124 -11.25 19.75 -9.21
N MET A 125 -11.96 18.63 -9.23
CA MET A 125 -12.01 17.69 -10.37
C MET A 125 -13.13 18.02 -11.38
N GLY A 126 -13.84 19.12 -11.18
CA GLY A 126 -14.97 19.53 -12.02
C GLY A 126 -16.24 18.73 -11.76
N ILE A 127 -16.37 18.08 -10.60
CA ILE A 127 -17.55 17.29 -10.22
C ILE A 127 -18.39 18.11 -9.23
N VAL A 128 -19.29 18.92 -9.78
CA VAL A 128 -20.13 19.87 -8.99
C VAL A 128 -21.58 19.44 -8.86
N ASN A 129 -22.01 18.42 -9.60
CA ASN A 129 -23.39 17.90 -9.57
C ASN A 129 -23.43 16.37 -9.70
N VAL A 130 -24.59 15.78 -9.37
CA VAL A 130 -24.77 14.32 -9.35
C VAL A 130 -24.59 13.70 -10.75
N GLN A 131 -24.95 14.41 -11.81
CA GLN A 131 -24.76 13.88 -13.17
C GLN A 131 -23.27 13.72 -13.48
N GLN A 132 -22.44 14.73 -13.18
CA GLN A 132 -20.99 14.64 -13.35
C GLN A 132 -20.37 13.55 -12.45
N LEU A 133 -20.84 13.39 -11.21
CA LEU A 133 -20.42 12.31 -10.33
C LEU A 133 -20.69 10.94 -10.95
N ARG A 134 -21.85 10.73 -11.54
CA ARG A 134 -22.23 9.50 -12.28
C ARG A 134 -21.37 9.28 -13.52
N ASP A 135 -21.20 10.34 -14.32
CA ASP A 135 -20.50 10.26 -15.60
C ASP A 135 -19.00 9.94 -15.42
N ARG A 136 -18.40 10.47 -14.34
CA ARG A 136 -16.96 10.31 -14.06
C ARG A 136 -16.61 9.00 -13.36
N TYR A 137 -17.57 8.29 -12.78
CA TYR A 137 -17.30 7.02 -12.11
C TYR A 137 -16.91 5.92 -13.08
N ARG A 138 -15.79 5.23 -12.83
CA ARG A 138 -15.22 4.17 -13.69
C ARG A 138 -15.01 4.59 -15.15
N GLU A 139 -14.68 5.85 -15.35
CA GLU A 139 -14.23 6.37 -16.65
C GLU A 139 -12.73 6.66 -16.61
N GLN A 140 -12.11 6.65 -17.79
CA GLN A 140 -10.71 7.01 -17.93
C GLN A 140 -10.44 8.41 -17.35
N HIS A 141 -9.44 8.55 -16.51
CA HIS A 141 -9.12 9.78 -15.75
C HIS A 141 -10.28 10.29 -14.86
N GLY A 142 -11.21 9.42 -14.50
CA GLY A 142 -12.31 9.72 -13.61
C GLY A 142 -12.14 9.16 -12.20
N LEU A 143 -13.27 8.75 -11.61
CA LEU A 143 -13.30 8.14 -10.27
C LEU A 143 -13.13 6.62 -10.40
N LEU A 144 -12.13 6.08 -9.75
CA LEU A 144 -11.75 4.67 -9.83
C LEU A 144 -12.78 3.75 -9.14
N GLY A 145 -12.81 2.50 -9.52
CA GLY A 145 -13.63 1.48 -8.86
C GLY A 145 -13.16 1.10 -7.44
N HIS A 146 -11.90 1.35 -7.15
CA HIS A 146 -11.25 1.22 -5.85
C HIS A 146 -10.50 2.52 -5.54
N LEU A 147 -10.30 2.83 -4.27
CA LEU A 147 -9.66 4.09 -3.89
C LEU A 147 -8.19 4.12 -4.29
N SER A 148 -7.73 5.27 -4.78
CA SER A 148 -6.33 5.57 -5.07
C SER A 148 -6.01 7.02 -4.72
N GLY A 149 -4.76 7.28 -4.41
CA GLY A 149 -4.22 8.64 -4.17
C GLY A 149 -4.28 9.57 -5.39
N PHE A 150 -4.66 9.06 -6.58
CA PHE A 150 -5.01 9.85 -7.74
C PHE A 150 -6.15 10.85 -7.46
N ILE A 151 -7.08 10.47 -6.58
CA ILE A 151 -8.19 11.33 -6.17
C ILE A 151 -7.71 12.21 -5.01
N PRO A 152 -7.66 13.54 -5.16
CA PRO A 152 -7.24 14.45 -4.09
C PRO A 152 -8.03 14.23 -2.80
N GLY A 153 -7.31 14.07 -1.70
CA GLY A 153 -7.91 13.80 -0.38
C GLY A 153 -8.09 12.33 -0.02
N ILE A 154 -7.81 11.39 -0.92
CA ILE A 154 -7.65 9.97 -0.57
C ILE A 154 -6.23 9.76 -0.06
N LEU A 155 -6.12 9.29 1.18
CA LEU A 155 -4.82 9.15 1.86
C LEU A 155 -4.04 7.91 1.42
N ALA A 156 -4.75 6.83 1.13
CA ALA A 156 -4.15 5.54 0.84
C ALA A 156 -4.94 4.78 -0.24
N PRO A 157 -4.26 3.95 -1.05
CA PRO A 157 -4.96 3.05 -1.96
C PRO A 157 -5.72 1.98 -1.18
N ALA A 158 -6.80 1.46 -1.76
CA ALA A 158 -7.51 0.31 -1.24
C ALA A 158 -7.86 -0.63 -2.40
N GLY A 159 -7.38 -1.85 -2.33
CA GLY A 159 -7.60 -2.88 -3.34
C GLY A 159 -7.53 -4.27 -2.70
N PRO A 160 -6.36 -4.90 -2.60
CA PRO A 160 -6.22 -6.12 -1.82
C PRO A 160 -6.56 -5.92 -0.35
N LEU A 161 -7.22 -6.89 0.27
CA LEU A 161 -7.51 -6.88 1.70
C LEU A 161 -6.23 -7.14 2.54
N GLY A 162 -6.24 -6.84 3.84
CA GLY A 162 -5.12 -7.06 4.75
C GLY A 162 -4.05 -5.96 4.75
N GLN A 163 -4.30 -4.81 4.09
CA GLN A 163 -3.30 -3.75 3.91
C GLN A 163 -3.65 -2.41 4.57
N GLY A 164 -4.92 -2.08 4.66
CA GLY A 164 -5.40 -0.74 5.07
C GLY A 164 -5.02 -0.34 6.50
N GLN A 165 -4.92 -1.29 7.43
CA GLN A 165 -4.50 -1.02 8.81
C GLN A 165 -3.09 -0.41 8.89
N HIS A 166 -2.18 -0.82 8.02
CA HIS A 166 -0.82 -0.29 8.00
C HIS A 166 -0.78 1.19 7.66
N PHE A 167 -1.66 1.63 6.77
CA PHE A 167 -1.78 3.04 6.39
C PHE A 167 -2.35 3.88 7.53
N ALA A 168 -3.36 3.37 8.24
CA ALA A 168 -3.95 4.04 9.39
C ALA A 168 -2.96 4.17 10.56
N MET A 169 -2.24 3.09 10.88
CA MET A 169 -1.20 3.08 11.91
C MET A 169 -0.05 4.04 11.57
N SER A 170 0.38 4.06 10.31
CA SER A 170 1.43 4.95 9.83
C SER A 170 1.03 6.42 9.91
N ALA A 171 -0.19 6.75 9.47
CA ALA A 171 -0.74 8.09 9.58
C ALA A 171 -0.86 8.54 11.04
N ALA A 172 -1.36 7.67 11.91
CA ALA A 172 -1.50 7.94 13.34
C ALA A 172 -0.14 8.18 14.03
N LYS A 173 0.88 7.41 13.66
CA LYS A 173 2.23 7.59 14.18
C LYS A 173 2.84 8.95 13.83
N LEU A 174 2.60 9.44 12.62
CA LEU A 174 3.17 10.71 12.13
C LEU A 174 2.33 11.94 12.51
N HIS A 175 1.03 11.78 12.77
CA HIS A 175 0.09 12.86 13.06
C HIS A 175 -0.67 12.59 14.36
N ARG A 176 0.00 12.78 15.48
CA ARG A 176 -0.48 12.42 16.83
C ARG A 176 -1.71 13.19 17.32
N ASP A 177 -1.96 14.35 16.75
CA ASP A 177 -3.06 15.25 17.05
C ASP A 177 -4.36 14.95 16.31
N LYS A 178 -4.35 13.98 15.41
CA LYS A 178 -5.48 13.63 14.53
C LYS A 178 -5.91 12.19 14.70
N LEU A 179 -7.20 11.93 14.55
CA LEU A 179 -7.73 10.57 14.48
C LEU A 179 -7.70 10.05 13.03
N PHE A 180 -7.34 8.78 12.88
CA PHE A 180 -7.38 8.05 11.61
C PHE A 180 -8.31 6.84 11.75
N PRO A 181 -9.63 7.02 11.52
CA PRO A 181 -10.55 5.91 11.45
C PRO A 181 -10.17 4.97 10.31
N PHE A 182 -10.28 3.67 10.55
CA PHE A 182 -9.95 2.63 9.59
C PHE A 182 -11.13 1.66 9.49
N THR A 183 -11.87 1.71 8.36
CA THR A 183 -13.05 0.86 8.19
C THR A 183 -12.67 -0.52 7.69
N VAL A 184 -13.12 -1.55 8.39
CA VAL A 184 -12.92 -2.96 8.07
C VAL A 184 -14.26 -3.70 8.06
N GLY A 185 -14.49 -4.55 7.07
CA GLY A 185 -15.65 -5.45 7.02
C GLY A 185 -15.40 -6.73 7.82
N ASP A 186 -16.45 -7.41 8.22
CA ASP A 186 -16.38 -8.72 8.88
C ASP A 186 -15.73 -9.79 7.98
N GLY A 187 -15.85 -9.68 6.66
CA GLY A 187 -15.06 -10.49 5.74
C GLY A 187 -13.55 -10.21 5.83
N GLY A 188 -13.17 -8.96 6.06
CA GLY A 188 -11.77 -8.54 6.23
C GLY A 188 -11.12 -9.12 7.50
N LEU A 189 -11.88 -9.44 8.55
CA LEU A 189 -11.34 -10.14 9.72
C LEU A 189 -10.85 -11.57 9.41
N GLY A 190 -11.12 -12.08 8.21
CA GLY A 190 -10.53 -13.31 7.70
C GLY A 190 -9.07 -13.14 7.24
N GLU A 191 -8.63 -11.91 7.02
CA GLU A 191 -7.23 -11.61 6.70
C GLU A 191 -6.36 -11.74 7.97
N PRO A 192 -5.37 -12.66 7.99
CA PRO A 192 -4.70 -13.07 9.22
C PRO A 192 -3.92 -11.93 9.90
N TYR A 193 -3.53 -10.91 9.15
CA TYR A 193 -2.64 -9.85 9.65
C TYR A 193 -3.35 -8.61 10.18
N ILE A 194 -4.65 -8.40 9.92
CA ILE A 194 -5.34 -7.15 10.28
C ILE A 194 -5.26 -6.90 11.79
N VAL A 195 -5.79 -7.79 12.61
CA VAL A 195 -5.83 -7.57 14.07
C VAL A 195 -4.47 -7.81 14.71
N SER A 196 -3.74 -8.84 14.27
CA SER A 196 -2.42 -9.14 14.83
C SER A 196 -1.39 -8.04 14.57
N SER A 197 -1.37 -7.41 13.39
CA SER A 197 -0.45 -6.30 13.13
C SER A 197 -0.76 -5.07 13.97
N MET A 198 -2.05 -4.77 14.22
CA MET A 198 -2.43 -3.68 15.12
C MET A 198 -2.02 -3.95 16.57
N ALA A 199 -2.18 -5.18 17.05
CA ALA A 199 -1.74 -5.59 18.39
C ALA A 199 -0.21 -5.49 18.55
N HIS A 200 0.56 -5.98 17.57
CA HIS A 200 2.01 -5.84 17.55
C HIS A 200 2.46 -4.38 17.49
N PHE A 201 1.84 -3.61 16.62
CA PHE A 201 2.15 -2.18 16.48
C PHE A 201 1.90 -1.44 17.79
N HIS A 202 0.76 -1.67 18.45
CA HIS A 202 0.46 -1.05 19.74
C HIS A 202 1.45 -1.47 20.83
N THR A 203 1.90 -2.73 20.84
CA THR A 203 2.95 -3.18 21.78
C THR A 203 4.26 -2.42 21.57
N ALA A 204 4.64 -2.17 20.30
CA ALA A 204 5.84 -1.41 19.95
C ALA A 204 5.68 0.11 20.22
N TYR A 205 4.51 0.64 19.98
CA TYR A 205 4.18 2.07 20.10
C TYR A 205 2.92 2.26 20.98
N PRO A 206 3.00 2.02 22.28
CA PRO A 206 1.82 2.02 23.15
C PRO A 206 1.15 3.39 23.28
N ASP A 207 1.85 4.44 22.97
CA ASP A 207 1.37 5.81 22.91
C ASP A 207 0.69 6.19 21.59
N VAL A 208 0.72 5.32 20.55
CA VAL A 208 0.04 5.52 19.27
C VAL A 208 -1.31 4.82 19.30
N THR A 209 -2.34 5.52 19.72
CA THR A 209 -3.71 4.99 19.84
C THR A 209 -4.72 5.72 18.96
N ASN A 210 -4.29 6.77 18.28
CA ASN A 210 -5.12 7.64 17.45
C ASN A 210 -5.44 7.07 16.05
N PHE A 211 -5.30 5.75 15.85
CA PHE A 211 -5.97 5.01 14.79
C PHE A 211 -7.18 4.26 15.38
N LEU A 212 -8.30 4.27 14.67
CA LEU A 212 -9.56 3.72 15.17
C LEU A 212 -10.13 2.70 14.19
N PRO A 213 -9.94 1.39 14.40
CA PRO A 213 -10.67 0.38 13.66
C PRO A 213 -12.18 0.57 13.82
N VAL A 214 -12.90 0.59 12.70
CA VAL A 214 -14.36 0.64 12.64
C VAL A 214 -14.84 -0.64 11.97
N LEU A 215 -15.23 -1.63 12.76
CA LEU A 215 -15.74 -2.88 12.25
C LEU A 215 -17.18 -2.70 11.75
N VAL A 216 -17.39 -2.87 10.47
CA VAL A 216 -18.69 -2.96 9.83
C VAL A 216 -19.13 -4.41 9.85
N TRP A 217 -19.77 -4.81 10.96
CA TRP A 217 -20.19 -6.18 11.20
C TRP A 217 -21.58 -6.42 10.60
N ASN A 218 -21.61 -6.79 9.33
CA ASN A 218 -22.85 -6.83 8.54
C ASN A 218 -23.34 -8.26 8.19
N GLY A 219 -22.65 -9.29 8.69
CA GLY A 219 -23.02 -10.69 8.57
C GLY A 219 -22.58 -11.38 7.29
N PHE A 220 -21.96 -10.66 6.32
CA PHE A 220 -21.67 -11.21 5.00
C PHE A 220 -20.27 -10.87 4.51
N SER A 221 -19.57 -11.89 4.02
CA SER A 221 -18.37 -11.75 3.21
C SER A 221 -18.72 -11.98 1.74
N GLN A 222 -18.59 -10.93 0.91
CA GLN A 222 -19.07 -10.96 -0.48
C GLN A 222 -20.56 -11.38 -0.56
N GLU A 223 -20.85 -12.59 -1.03
CA GLU A 223 -22.21 -13.12 -1.28
C GLU A 223 -22.64 -14.19 -0.28
N HIS A 224 -21.81 -14.49 0.71
CA HIS A 224 -22.07 -15.54 1.72
C HIS A 224 -21.96 -14.97 3.15
N HIS A 225 -22.46 -15.70 4.11
CA HIS A 225 -22.24 -15.35 5.51
C HIS A 225 -20.74 -15.33 5.82
N SER A 226 -20.30 -14.32 6.54
CA SER A 226 -18.92 -14.26 7.00
C SER A 226 -18.68 -15.31 8.10
N MET A 227 -17.42 -15.74 8.24
CA MET A 227 -17.08 -16.73 9.29
C MET A 227 -17.35 -16.19 10.70
N VAL A 228 -17.27 -14.87 10.87
CA VAL A 228 -17.53 -14.21 12.16
C VAL A 228 -19.00 -13.87 12.38
N SER A 229 -19.89 -14.09 11.40
CA SER A 229 -21.33 -13.84 11.53
C SER A 229 -22.02 -14.72 12.56
N THR A 230 -21.40 -15.84 12.92
CA THR A 230 -21.93 -16.77 13.94
C THR A 230 -21.56 -16.37 15.38
N LYS A 231 -20.72 -15.35 15.55
CA LYS A 231 -20.32 -14.89 16.89
C LYS A 231 -21.44 -14.07 17.53
N SER A 232 -21.62 -14.30 18.82
CA SER A 232 -22.40 -13.40 19.68
C SER A 232 -21.65 -12.08 19.90
N ASP A 233 -22.35 -11.06 20.33
CA ASP A 233 -21.76 -9.75 20.68
C ASP A 233 -20.69 -9.90 21.77
N ALA A 234 -20.93 -10.74 22.79
CA ALA A 234 -19.96 -11.02 23.85
C ALA A 234 -18.67 -11.69 23.33
N GLU A 235 -18.80 -12.62 22.39
CA GLU A 235 -17.64 -13.28 21.78
C GLU A 235 -16.85 -12.30 20.89
N MET A 236 -17.51 -11.40 20.18
CA MET A 236 -16.84 -10.39 19.37
C MET A 236 -16.12 -9.37 20.26
N ILE A 237 -16.72 -8.92 21.35
CA ILE A 237 -16.07 -8.06 22.35
C ILE A 237 -14.84 -8.75 22.94
N SER A 238 -14.98 -10.01 23.36
CA SER A 238 -13.87 -10.79 23.92
C SER A 238 -12.74 -11.03 22.92
N TYR A 239 -13.06 -11.18 21.63
CA TYR A 239 -12.08 -11.32 20.57
C TYR A 239 -11.18 -10.08 20.45
N TRP A 240 -11.74 -8.88 20.44
CA TRP A 240 -10.97 -7.64 20.39
C TRP A 240 -10.19 -7.39 21.68
N GLN A 241 -10.80 -7.60 22.85
CA GLN A 241 -10.13 -7.48 24.13
C GLN A 241 -8.93 -8.45 24.26
N GLY A 242 -9.10 -9.69 23.79
CA GLY A 242 -8.03 -10.70 23.76
C GLY A 242 -6.84 -10.30 22.87
N ASN A 243 -7.03 -9.39 21.92
CA ASN A 243 -5.99 -8.81 21.09
C ASN A 243 -5.46 -7.45 21.60
N GLY A 244 -5.73 -7.10 22.86
CA GLY A 244 -5.17 -5.92 23.51
C GLY A 244 -5.99 -4.63 23.36
N PHE A 245 -7.18 -4.69 22.77
CA PHE A 245 -8.07 -3.52 22.69
C PHE A 245 -8.69 -3.23 24.06
N GLU A 246 -8.35 -2.08 24.63
CA GLU A 246 -8.80 -1.67 25.97
C GLU A 246 -10.25 -1.21 26.00
N GLU A 247 -10.71 -0.58 24.91
CA GLU A 247 -12.07 -0.09 24.75
C GLU A 247 -12.71 -0.71 23.51
N VAL A 248 -13.81 -1.44 23.70
CA VAL A 248 -14.61 -2.02 22.61
C VAL A 248 -15.99 -1.39 22.67
N VAL A 249 -16.33 -0.56 21.72
CA VAL A 249 -17.60 0.15 21.64
C VAL A 249 -18.46 -0.51 20.57
N LEU A 250 -19.56 -1.15 20.96
CA LEU A 250 -20.45 -1.87 20.05
C LEU A 250 -21.85 -1.25 20.06
N VAL A 251 -22.40 -1.05 18.85
CA VAL A 251 -23.82 -0.72 18.65
C VAL A 251 -24.43 -1.81 17.78
N ASN A 252 -25.46 -2.46 18.28
CA ASN A 252 -26.21 -3.50 17.57
C ASN A 252 -27.57 -2.95 17.13
N ALA A 253 -27.82 -2.89 15.82
CA ALA A 253 -29.09 -2.42 15.30
C ALA A 253 -30.28 -3.24 15.79
N LYS A 254 -30.07 -4.51 16.12
CA LYS A 254 -31.14 -5.38 16.65
C LYS A 254 -31.77 -4.86 17.95
N ASP A 255 -31.02 -4.10 18.76
CA ASP A 255 -31.51 -3.51 20.02
C ASP A 255 -32.58 -2.41 19.80
N PHE A 256 -32.70 -1.92 18.58
CA PHE A 256 -33.60 -0.85 18.13
C PHE A 256 -34.73 -1.36 17.22
N ASP A 257 -34.74 -2.65 16.92
CA ASP A 257 -35.64 -3.25 15.93
C ASP A 257 -37.08 -3.35 16.48
N ASP A 258 -37.93 -2.42 16.07
CA ASP A 258 -39.37 -2.39 16.38
C ASP A 258 -40.24 -3.07 15.30
N GLU A 259 -39.64 -3.50 14.20
CA GLU A 259 -40.33 -4.19 13.12
C GLU A 259 -40.21 -5.73 13.19
N ASN A 260 -39.53 -6.24 14.22
CA ASN A 260 -39.33 -7.66 14.48
C ASN A 260 -38.71 -8.41 13.28
N GLN A 261 -37.70 -7.80 12.65
CA GLN A 261 -36.98 -8.40 11.50
C GLN A 261 -36.32 -9.74 11.92
N PRO A 262 -36.34 -10.73 11.04
CA PRO A 262 -35.75 -12.03 11.34
C PRO A 262 -34.22 -11.97 11.35
N GLY A 263 -33.61 -12.80 12.22
CA GLY A 263 -32.16 -12.96 12.33
C GLY A 263 -31.48 -11.92 13.21
N ASP A 264 -30.13 -12.05 13.30
CA ASP A 264 -29.30 -11.23 14.19
C ASP A 264 -28.81 -9.94 13.53
N TYR A 265 -28.92 -9.85 12.21
CA TYR A 265 -28.57 -8.69 11.40
C TYR A 265 -29.83 -8.09 10.81
N VAL A 266 -30.12 -6.86 11.17
CA VAL A 266 -31.35 -6.16 10.77
C VAL A 266 -31.02 -4.87 10.03
N ASP A 267 -31.96 -4.47 9.18
CA ASP A 267 -31.87 -3.22 8.41
C ASP A 267 -32.43 -2.05 9.23
N SER A 268 -31.54 -1.21 9.73
CA SER A 268 -31.89 -0.02 10.50
C SER A 268 -32.77 0.97 9.75
N THR A 269 -32.75 0.95 8.41
CA THR A 269 -33.57 1.87 7.61
C THR A 269 -35.05 1.46 7.52
N ALA A 270 -35.35 0.23 7.93
CA ALA A 270 -36.72 -0.28 8.02
C ALA A 270 -37.41 0.04 9.34
N PHE A 271 -36.71 0.53 10.34
CA PHE A 271 -37.28 0.87 11.66
C PHE A 271 -38.27 2.04 11.54
N SER A 272 -39.15 2.16 12.52
CA SER A 272 -39.92 3.38 12.69
C SER A 272 -38.99 4.59 12.82
N PHE A 273 -39.52 5.76 12.49
CA PHE A 273 -38.73 6.98 12.52
C PHE A 273 -38.02 7.22 13.86
N ASP A 274 -38.75 7.07 14.95
CA ASP A 274 -38.21 7.28 16.31
C ASP A 274 -37.07 6.30 16.59
N LYS A 275 -37.20 5.06 16.17
CA LYS A 275 -36.16 4.04 16.34
C LYS A 275 -34.95 4.27 15.42
N ARG A 276 -35.14 4.80 14.23
CA ARG A 276 -34.03 5.26 13.36
C ARG A 276 -33.25 6.39 14.02
N LEU A 277 -33.93 7.33 14.64
CA LEU A 277 -33.27 8.41 15.41
C LEU A 277 -32.52 7.85 16.62
N GLU A 278 -33.11 6.99 17.40
CA GLU A 278 -32.46 6.36 18.53
C GLU A 278 -31.23 5.59 18.14
N PHE A 279 -31.31 4.80 17.07
CA PHE A 279 -30.15 4.08 16.52
C PHE A 279 -29.04 5.04 16.02
N THR A 280 -29.41 6.07 15.27
CA THR A 280 -28.46 7.07 14.78
C THR A 280 -27.80 7.82 15.94
N GLN A 281 -28.56 8.17 16.98
CA GLN A 281 -28.02 8.78 18.20
C GLN A 281 -27.03 7.84 18.90
N ALA A 282 -27.36 6.56 19.02
CA ALA A 282 -26.47 5.57 19.61
C ALA A 282 -25.16 5.43 18.80
N VAL A 283 -25.23 5.40 17.46
CA VAL A 283 -24.04 5.35 16.59
C VAL A 283 -23.22 6.62 16.73
N LEU A 284 -23.84 7.80 16.76
CA LEU A 284 -23.13 9.08 16.93
C LEU A 284 -22.42 9.16 18.29
N ALA A 285 -23.11 8.79 19.38
CA ALA A 285 -22.55 8.74 20.72
C ALA A 285 -21.43 7.69 20.84
N ALA A 286 -21.57 6.54 20.20
CA ALA A 286 -20.55 5.50 20.17
C ALA A 286 -19.31 5.95 19.38
N ALA A 287 -19.49 6.62 18.25
CA ALA A 287 -18.38 7.18 17.47
C ALA A 287 -17.63 8.27 18.26
N ASP A 288 -18.33 9.16 18.96
CA ASP A 288 -17.73 10.18 19.81
C ASP A 288 -16.96 9.55 20.99
N LYS A 289 -17.55 8.57 21.65
CA LYS A 289 -16.89 7.81 22.72
C LYS A 289 -15.63 7.11 22.24
N ALA A 290 -15.71 6.40 21.10
CA ALA A 290 -14.58 5.68 20.55
C ALA A 290 -13.46 6.62 20.09
N ALA A 291 -13.80 7.72 19.42
CA ALA A 291 -12.85 8.75 19.02
C ALA A 291 -12.15 9.39 20.21
N SER A 292 -12.92 9.77 21.24
CA SER A 292 -12.40 10.36 22.49
C SER A 292 -11.49 9.39 23.24
N SER A 293 -11.85 8.10 23.33
CA SER A 293 -11.02 7.06 23.93
C SER A 293 -9.70 6.87 23.17
N ALA A 294 -9.74 6.77 21.85
CA ALA A 294 -8.56 6.60 21.02
C ALA A 294 -7.61 7.80 21.13
N LEU A 295 -8.12 9.03 21.04
CA LEU A 295 -7.34 10.25 21.25
C LEU A 295 -6.87 10.41 22.70
N GLY A 296 -7.59 9.82 23.64
CA GLY A 296 -7.26 9.80 25.07
C GLY A 296 -6.22 8.75 25.48
N GLY A 297 -5.65 8.02 24.56
CA GLY A 297 -4.54 7.06 24.81
C GLY A 297 -4.97 5.62 25.05
N LYS A 298 -6.18 5.21 24.63
CA LYS A 298 -6.64 3.82 24.72
C LYS A 298 -6.74 3.18 23.34
N LEU A 299 -6.19 2.00 23.18
CA LEU A 299 -6.41 1.20 21.97
C LEU A 299 -7.90 0.82 21.90
N THR A 300 -8.61 1.37 20.92
CA THR A 300 -10.05 1.37 20.84
C THR A 300 -10.55 0.80 19.52
N VAL A 301 -11.68 0.08 19.52
CA VAL A 301 -12.43 -0.34 18.33
C VAL A 301 -13.89 0.09 18.42
N LEU A 302 -14.43 0.57 17.32
CA LEU A 302 -15.86 0.84 17.13
C LEU A 302 -16.47 -0.28 16.30
N ILE A 303 -17.56 -0.89 16.76
CA ILE A 303 -18.25 -1.97 16.07
C ILE A 303 -19.70 -1.54 15.79
N ILE A 304 -20.10 -1.55 14.52
CA ILE A 304 -21.50 -1.33 14.14
C ILE A 304 -22.03 -2.61 13.50
N LYS A 305 -23.03 -3.20 14.17
CA LYS A 305 -23.67 -4.44 13.73
C LYS A 305 -25.03 -4.13 13.11
N GLN A 306 -25.16 -4.33 11.81
CA GLN A 306 -26.42 -4.21 11.08
C GLN A 306 -26.36 -5.01 9.77
N LEU A 307 -27.49 -5.19 9.10
CA LEU A 307 -27.58 -6.00 7.89
C LEU A 307 -26.80 -5.37 6.72
N LYS A 308 -26.03 -6.20 6.00
CA LYS A 308 -25.40 -5.78 4.73
C LYS A 308 -26.45 -5.27 3.74
N GLY A 309 -26.22 -4.08 3.19
CA GLY A 309 -27.14 -3.46 2.24
C GLY A 309 -28.31 -2.74 2.88
N ALA A 310 -28.18 -2.34 4.16
CA ALA A 310 -29.20 -1.52 4.83
C ALA A 310 -29.55 -0.29 4.00
N GLY A 311 -30.84 -0.11 3.70
CA GLY A 311 -31.36 1.02 2.91
C GLY A 311 -31.09 0.97 1.40
N VAL A 312 -30.53 -0.11 0.87
CA VAL A 312 -30.45 -0.32 -0.58
C VAL A 312 -31.45 -1.39 -1.03
N HIS A 313 -31.75 -1.42 -2.34
CA HIS A 313 -32.82 -2.26 -2.89
C HIS A 313 -32.64 -3.77 -2.66
N ALA A 314 -31.38 -4.24 -2.60
CA ALA A 314 -31.06 -5.64 -2.27
C ALA A 314 -30.33 -5.70 -0.94
N ARG A 315 -30.70 -6.66 -0.10
CA ARG A 315 -30.21 -6.82 1.27
C ARG A 315 -29.37 -8.09 1.40
N GLY A 316 -28.48 -8.13 2.37
CA GLY A 316 -27.63 -9.26 2.66
C GLY A 316 -26.69 -9.59 1.50
N ALA A 317 -26.55 -10.86 1.21
CA ALA A 317 -25.67 -11.36 0.13
C ALA A 317 -25.97 -10.72 -1.24
N LYS A 318 -27.24 -10.49 -1.56
CA LYS A 318 -27.66 -9.92 -2.84
C LYS A 318 -27.28 -8.45 -3.03
N SER A 319 -26.87 -7.75 -1.98
CA SER A 319 -26.44 -6.37 -2.05
C SER A 319 -24.98 -6.19 -2.46
N HIS A 320 -24.19 -7.25 -2.48
CA HIS A 320 -22.78 -7.17 -2.86
C HIS A 320 -22.64 -6.82 -4.34
N ASN A 321 -23.24 -7.62 -5.21
CA ASN A 321 -23.30 -7.39 -6.65
C ASN A 321 -24.74 -7.15 -7.07
N LEU A 322 -25.08 -5.93 -7.44
CA LEU A 322 -26.41 -5.58 -7.88
C LEU A 322 -26.61 -5.79 -9.39
N TYR A 323 -26.00 -6.80 -10.00
CA TYR A 323 -26.08 -7.03 -11.46
C TYR A 323 -27.52 -7.13 -11.97
N ALA A 324 -28.40 -7.80 -11.23
CA ALA A 324 -29.82 -7.86 -11.60
C ALA A 324 -30.49 -6.48 -11.58
N MET A 325 -30.04 -5.57 -10.72
CA MET A 325 -30.50 -4.19 -10.69
C MET A 325 -29.83 -3.33 -11.76
N HIS A 326 -28.60 -3.64 -12.11
CA HIS A 326 -27.88 -2.96 -13.17
C HIS A 326 -28.46 -3.25 -14.55
N THR A 327 -29.09 -4.38 -14.75
CA THR A 327 -29.83 -4.69 -15.98
C THR A 327 -31.19 -3.98 -16.07
N LEU A 328 -31.64 -3.38 -14.98
CA LEU A 328 -32.80 -2.56 -14.89
C LEU A 328 -32.37 -1.12 -14.99
N ASP A 329 -33.19 -0.26 -15.49
CA ASP A 329 -32.89 1.15 -15.58
C ASP A 329 -32.80 1.81 -14.19
N ASN A 330 -31.74 1.44 -13.42
CA ASN A 330 -31.52 1.98 -12.09
C ASN A 330 -31.27 3.49 -12.12
N ALA A 331 -30.76 4.02 -13.24
CA ALA A 331 -30.62 5.46 -13.43
C ALA A 331 -31.96 6.16 -13.36
N ASP A 332 -33.00 5.60 -14.00
CA ASP A 332 -34.33 6.15 -13.95
C ASP A 332 -34.99 5.99 -12.59
N ILE A 333 -34.80 4.83 -11.94
CA ILE A 333 -35.22 4.60 -10.55
C ILE A 333 -34.63 5.67 -9.62
N VAL A 334 -33.33 5.83 -9.69
CA VAL A 334 -32.60 6.78 -8.86
C VAL A 334 -32.99 8.23 -9.20
N ASN A 335 -33.19 8.57 -10.46
CA ASN A 335 -33.68 9.90 -10.87
C ASN A 335 -35.09 10.18 -10.37
N ALA A 336 -35.97 9.19 -10.42
CA ALA A 336 -37.33 9.35 -9.93
C ALA A 336 -37.38 9.52 -8.41
N LEU A 337 -36.53 8.80 -7.68
CA LEU A 337 -36.36 9.00 -6.23
C LEU A 337 -35.81 10.39 -5.92
N LYS A 338 -34.82 10.86 -6.68
CA LYS A 338 -34.29 12.21 -6.57
C LYS A 338 -35.36 13.27 -6.77
N THR A 339 -36.21 13.11 -7.79
CA THR A 339 -37.28 14.05 -8.10
C THR A 339 -38.33 14.09 -7.01
N ARG A 340 -38.59 12.96 -6.33
CA ARG A 340 -39.58 12.85 -5.25
C ARG A 340 -39.08 13.26 -3.87
N ALA A 341 -37.81 13.02 -3.62
CA ALA A 341 -37.28 13.02 -2.23
C ALA A 341 -36.37 14.19 -1.90
N LEU A 342 -35.59 14.70 -2.85
CA LEU A 342 -34.62 15.73 -2.57
C LEU A 342 -34.79 16.92 -3.53
N THR A 343 -35.33 18.00 -2.99
CA THR A 343 -35.33 19.29 -3.68
C THR A 343 -33.88 19.81 -3.82
N PRO A 344 -33.56 20.72 -4.75
CA PRO A 344 -32.28 21.36 -4.84
C PRO A 344 -31.84 22.01 -3.52
N GLN A 345 -32.78 22.59 -2.78
CA GLN A 345 -32.53 23.19 -1.49
C GLN A 345 -32.14 22.14 -0.42
N ALA A 346 -32.76 20.96 -0.43
CA ALA A 346 -32.41 19.86 0.46
C ALA A 346 -30.98 19.35 0.21
N TRP A 347 -30.64 19.17 -1.04
CA TRP A 347 -29.27 18.80 -1.40
C TRP A 347 -28.26 19.84 -0.95
N GLU A 348 -28.54 21.10 -1.16
CA GLU A 348 -27.62 22.18 -0.78
C GLU A 348 -27.45 22.26 0.74
N LEU A 349 -28.52 22.03 1.49
CA LEU A 349 -28.45 22.00 2.96
C LEU A 349 -27.56 20.84 3.46
N VAL A 350 -27.76 19.63 2.94
CA VAL A 350 -26.94 18.46 3.31
C VAL A 350 -25.46 18.72 2.96
N ARG A 351 -25.19 19.19 1.75
CA ARG A 351 -23.83 19.52 1.32
C ARG A 351 -23.19 20.58 2.24
N THR A 352 -23.91 21.67 2.51
CA THR A 352 -23.40 22.75 3.39
C THR A 352 -23.08 22.23 4.80
N ASN A 353 -23.93 21.39 5.38
CA ASN A 353 -23.69 20.85 6.70
C ASN A 353 -22.56 19.84 6.71
N PHE A 354 -22.50 18.96 5.71
CA PHE A 354 -21.45 17.96 5.60
C PHE A 354 -20.08 18.60 5.30
N GLU A 355 -20.04 19.60 4.42
CA GLU A 355 -18.84 20.40 4.16
C GLU A 355 -18.34 21.11 5.43
N ARG A 356 -19.24 21.74 6.17
CA ARG A 356 -18.89 22.42 7.43
C ARG A 356 -18.29 21.45 8.45
N ALA A 357 -18.90 20.29 8.65
CA ALA A 357 -18.40 19.27 9.55
C ALA A 357 -17.11 18.62 9.01
N GLY A 358 -17.11 18.27 7.74
CA GLY A 358 -15.96 17.66 7.06
C GLY A 358 -14.83 18.64 6.75
N GLY A 359 -15.09 19.95 6.66
CA GLY A 359 -14.11 21.00 6.36
C GLY A 359 -13.58 20.95 4.94
N GLY A 360 -14.30 20.33 4.02
CA GLY A 360 -13.92 20.21 2.61
C GLY A 360 -12.56 19.55 2.39
N ALA A 361 -11.98 19.74 1.23
CA ALA A 361 -10.64 19.22 0.90
C ALA A 361 -9.53 19.79 1.81
N ALA A 362 -9.62 21.05 2.19
CA ALA A 362 -8.62 21.75 3.01
C ALA A 362 -8.45 21.15 4.42
N GLY A 363 -9.40 20.41 4.90
CA GLY A 363 -9.32 19.84 6.22
C GLY A 363 -8.78 18.39 6.24
N ARG A 364 -8.43 17.80 5.13
CA ARG A 364 -7.76 16.50 5.10
C ARG A 364 -6.29 16.66 5.46
N THR A 365 -5.72 15.65 6.08
CA THR A 365 -4.32 15.69 6.50
C THR A 365 -3.42 15.85 5.29
N ALA A 366 -2.60 16.91 5.30
CA ALA A 366 -1.50 17.03 4.37
C ALA A 366 -0.44 15.98 4.72
N VAL A 367 0.13 15.34 3.72
CA VAL A 367 1.31 14.49 3.89
C VAL A 367 2.53 15.39 3.87
N THR A 368 3.40 15.22 4.87
CA THR A 368 4.68 15.95 4.95
C THR A 368 5.72 15.20 4.13
N GLU A 369 6.41 15.90 3.25
CA GLU A 369 7.53 15.34 2.48
C GLU A 369 8.76 15.21 3.38
N SER A 370 9.47 14.11 3.25
CA SER A 370 10.73 13.87 3.97
C SER A 370 11.79 13.33 3.00
N ILE A 371 12.14 14.18 2.00
CA ILE A 371 13.12 13.84 0.97
C ILE A 371 14.43 14.52 1.34
N LEU A 372 15.52 13.76 1.29
CA LEU A 372 16.85 14.31 1.54
C LEU A 372 17.38 15.04 0.29
N GLU A 373 17.86 16.25 0.51
CA GLU A 373 18.62 16.97 -0.50
C GLU A 373 20.04 16.39 -0.62
N LEU A 374 20.65 16.48 -1.82
CA LEU A 374 22.00 15.97 -2.05
C LEU A 374 23.05 16.56 -1.12
N SER A 375 22.89 17.82 -0.72
CA SER A 375 23.76 18.51 0.25
C SER A 375 23.72 17.86 1.63
N GLU A 376 22.56 17.42 2.08
CA GLU A 376 22.38 16.73 3.37
C GLU A 376 23.03 15.34 3.35
N LEU A 377 22.99 14.64 2.21
CA LEU A 377 23.65 13.35 2.04
C LEU A 377 25.17 13.44 2.18
N GLY A 378 25.79 14.52 1.71
CA GLY A 378 27.21 14.77 1.91
C GLY A 378 27.62 14.86 3.38
N GLU A 379 26.75 15.35 4.24
CA GLU A 379 26.94 15.45 5.69
C GLU A 379 26.81 14.08 6.38
N LEU A 380 26.10 13.12 5.76
CA LEU A 380 25.97 11.75 6.27
C LEU A 380 27.26 10.92 6.18
N GLY A 381 28.27 11.42 5.46
CA GLY A 381 29.63 10.88 5.43
C GLY A 381 29.68 9.45 4.86
N LEU A 382 29.47 9.28 3.56
CA LEU A 382 29.74 8.04 2.86
C LEU A 382 31.24 7.69 3.01
N GLU A 383 31.55 6.41 3.12
CA GLU A 383 32.93 5.90 3.26
C GLU A 383 33.35 5.18 1.98
N GLU A 384 34.19 5.80 1.18
CA GLU A 384 34.72 5.19 -0.03
C GLU A 384 35.88 4.25 0.28
N TYR A 385 35.75 2.99 -0.10
CA TYR A 385 36.80 1.99 0.03
C TYR A 385 37.65 1.96 -1.25
N PRO A 386 38.99 1.75 -1.13
CA PRO A 386 39.87 1.72 -2.30
C PRO A 386 39.58 0.52 -3.20
N VAL A 387 39.51 0.76 -4.51
CA VAL A 387 39.34 -0.29 -5.51
C VAL A 387 40.55 -1.25 -5.44
N GLY A 388 40.27 -2.56 -5.46
CA GLY A 388 41.28 -3.60 -5.30
C GLY A 388 41.81 -3.76 -3.88
N GLY A 389 41.24 -3.03 -2.90
CA GLY A 389 41.56 -3.18 -1.46
C GLY A 389 40.95 -4.44 -0.85
N GLU A 390 41.03 -4.54 0.46
CA GLU A 390 40.46 -5.66 1.23
C GLU A 390 38.98 -5.84 0.95
N PRO A 391 38.48 -7.07 0.72
CA PRO A 391 37.07 -7.34 0.52
C PRO A 391 36.20 -6.80 1.66
N LYS A 392 35.03 -6.28 1.34
CA LYS A 392 34.08 -5.71 2.31
C LYS A 392 32.70 -6.35 2.15
N VAL A 393 31.96 -6.40 3.25
CA VAL A 393 30.55 -6.79 3.25
C VAL A 393 29.71 -5.56 2.87
N ALA A 394 29.05 -5.63 1.74
CA ALA A 394 28.27 -4.51 1.19
C ALA A 394 27.15 -4.07 2.15
N THR A 395 26.38 -5.00 2.70
CA THR A 395 25.29 -4.69 3.63
C THR A 395 25.76 -3.97 4.88
N THR A 396 26.94 -4.34 5.44
CA THR A 396 27.52 -3.64 6.60
C THR A 396 27.92 -2.19 6.27
N ALA A 397 28.44 -1.95 5.05
CA ALA A 397 28.76 -0.59 4.61
C ALA A 397 27.47 0.28 4.47
N MET A 398 26.43 -0.26 3.89
CA MET A 398 25.12 0.39 3.85
C MET A 398 24.56 0.66 5.25
N GLY A 399 24.65 -0.32 6.17
CA GLY A 399 24.15 -0.19 7.54
C GLY A 399 24.76 1.01 8.30
N LYS A 400 26.00 1.39 8.03
CA LYS A 400 26.61 2.60 8.61
C LYS A 400 25.87 3.87 8.16
N LEU A 401 25.53 3.95 6.88
CA LEU A 401 24.79 5.08 6.32
C LEU A 401 23.34 5.10 6.83
N VAL A 402 22.69 3.94 6.88
CA VAL A 402 21.33 3.78 7.44
C VAL A 402 21.28 4.28 8.90
N GLY A 403 22.28 3.93 9.71
CA GLY A 403 22.40 4.41 11.09
C GLY A 403 22.46 5.93 11.19
N LYS A 404 23.20 6.59 10.29
CA LYS A 404 23.32 8.06 10.26
C LYS A 404 22.01 8.73 9.79
N VAL A 405 21.34 8.18 8.78
CA VAL A 405 20.03 8.65 8.33
C VAL A 405 19.03 8.62 9.48
N GLY A 406 18.92 7.50 10.19
CA GLY A 406 18.00 7.39 11.32
C GLY A 406 18.35 8.30 12.51
N GLN A 407 19.63 8.56 12.76
CA GLN A 407 20.05 9.54 13.79
C GLN A 407 19.67 10.98 13.42
N SER A 408 19.65 11.32 12.13
CA SER A 408 19.26 12.65 11.63
C SER A 408 17.73 12.83 11.52
N ASP A 409 16.98 11.73 11.39
CA ASP A 409 15.52 11.76 11.23
C ASP A 409 14.83 10.79 12.21
N ARG A 410 14.17 11.34 13.23
CA ARG A 410 13.49 10.54 14.26
C ARG A 410 12.26 9.78 13.76
N ASN A 411 11.70 10.17 12.62
CA ASN A 411 10.59 9.45 11.99
C ASN A 411 11.06 8.30 11.10
N PHE A 412 12.36 8.25 10.78
CA PHE A 412 12.94 7.15 10.01
C PHE A 412 12.84 5.84 10.79
N ILE A 413 12.27 4.82 10.17
CA ILE A 413 12.13 3.49 10.76
C ILE A 413 12.75 2.44 9.83
N VAL A 414 13.54 1.55 10.40
CA VAL A 414 13.96 0.30 9.77
C VAL A 414 13.02 -0.80 10.22
N THR A 415 12.50 -1.58 9.30
CA THR A 415 11.69 -2.77 9.59
C THR A 415 12.38 -4.02 9.08
N ASN A 416 12.42 -5.10 9.88
CA ASN A 416 13.09 -6.35 9.51
C ASN A 416 12.52 -7.55 10.28
N ALA A 417 11.92 -8.49 9.58
CA ALA A 417 11.37 -9.71 10.20
C ALA A 417 12.46 -10.74 10.54
N ASP A 418 13.58 -10.73 9.81
CA ASP A 418 14.65 -11.73 9.94
C ASP A 418 15.72 -11.33 10.97
N GLY A 419 15.66 -10.11 11.51
CA GLY A 419 16.66 -9.54 12.40
C GLY A 419 17.87 -8.94 11.64
N ASN A 420 18.35 -7.79 12.13
CA ASN A 420 19.42 -7.03 11.48
C ASN A 420 20.77 -7.75 11.49
N GLU A 421 21.03 -8.58 12.48
CA GLU A 421 22.25 -9.38 12.56
C GLU A 421 22.28 -10.42 11.43
N ALA A 422 21.20 -11.12 11.25
CA ALA A 422 21.03 -12.11 10.20
C ALA A 422 21.02 -11.48 8.79
N SER A 423 20.55 -10.24 8.67
CA SER A 423 20.53 -9.47 7.40
C SER A 423 21.85 -8.76 7.08
N GLY A 424 22.89 -8.86 7.96
CA GLY A 424 24.20 -8.28 7.73
C GLY A 424 24.29 -6.76 7.98
N ILE A 425 23.32 -6.19 8.69
CA ILE A 425 23.25 -4.77 9.07
C ILE A 425 23.20 -4.57 10.59
N ALA A 426 23.73 -5.50 11.38
CA ALA A 426 23.72 -5.48 12.85
C ALA A 426 24.21 -4.15 13.47
N ASN A 427 25.10 -3.45 12.78
CA ASN A 427 25.66 -2.18 13.22
C ASN A 427 24.62 -1.06 13.41
N ILE A 428 23.42 -1.18 12.84
CA ILE A 428 22.35 -0.21 13.09
C ILE A 428 21.69 -0.36 14.47
N ASN A 429 21.71 -1.55 15.06
CA ASN A 429 21.05 -1.81 16.35
C ASN A 429 21.59 -0.94 17.47
N GLN A 430 22.89 -0.70 17.49
CA GLN A 430 23.49 0.21 18.46
C GLN A 430 23.12 1.67 18.21
N ALA A 431 23.07 2.07 16.95
CA ALA A 431 22.84 3.46 16.54
C ALA A 431 21.37 3.87 16.71
N LEU A 432 20.43 2.99 16.34
CA LEU A 432 19.01 3.29 16.21
C LEU A 432 18.14 2.65 17.30
N LYS A 433 18.65 1.62 17.99
CA LYS A 433 17.95 0.80 18.98
C LYS A 433 16.73 0.06 18.43
N ILE A 434 16.54 -1.17 18.89
CA ILE A 434 15.36 -1.99 18.58
C ILE A 434 14.19 -1.48 19.45
N ILE A 435 13.04 -1.31 18.83
CA ILE A 435 11.83 -0.86 19.54
C ILE A 435 11.32 -1.98 20.43
N HIS A 436 11.32 -1.72 21.71
CA HIS A 436 10.75 -2.63 22.71
C HIS A 436 10.27 -1.85 23.94
N PRO A 437 9.08 -2.20 24.51
CA PRO A 437 8.52 -1.46 25.64
C PRO A 437 9.41 -1.53 26.91
N THR A 438 10.19 -2.59 27.05
CA THR A 438 11.15 -2.74 28.15
C THR A 438 12.56 -2.46 27.64
N PRO A 439 13.27 -1.43 28.17
CA PRO A 439 14.65 -1.17 27.80
C PRO A 439 15.57 -2.32 28.21
N ASP A 440 16.53 -2.66 27.31
CA ASP A 440 17.58 -3.65 27.59
C ASP A 440 18.83 -3.31 26.75
N ASP A 441 19.87 -2.83 27.41
CA ASP A 441 21.11 -2.44 26.72
C ASP A 441 21.89 -3.63 26.14
N LEU A 442 21.74 -4.84 26.69
CA LEU A 442 22.38 -6.03 26.15
C LEU A 442 21.87 -6.36 24.74
N TYR A 443 20.58 -6.15 24.51
CA TYR A 443 19.92 -6.40 23.23
C TYR A 443 19.68 -5.13 22.43
N ASN A 444 20.23 -3.99 22.84
CA ASN A 444 19.97 -2.68 22.21
C ASN A 444 18.49 -2.31 22.13
N GLN A 445 17.67 -2.72 23.09
CA GLN A 445 16.24 -2.46 23.13
C GLN A 445 15.90 -1.15 23.84
N ASN A 446 14.97 -0.39 23.27
CA ASN A 446 14.51 0.88 23.84
C ASN A 446 13.12 1.25 23.29
N PRO A 447 12.20 1.79 24.13
CA PRO A 447 10.90 2.26 23.66
C PRO A 447 10.97 3.38 22.59
N SER A 448 12.06 4.17 22.62
CA SER A 448 12.30 5.23 21.62
C SER A 448 13.19 4.76 20.45
N GLY A 449 13.33 3.47 20.24
CA GLY A 449 14.09 2.89 19.12
C GLY A 449 13.49 3.22 17.76
N GLN A 450 14.24 2.93 16.71
CA GLN A 450 13.86 3.15 15.31
C GLN A 450 13.96 1.87 14.47
N VAL A 451 14.20 0.72 15.10
CA VAL A 451 14.24 -0.60 14.46
C VAL A 451 13.04 -1.40 14.93
N TYR A 452 12.13 -1.75 14.01
CA TYR A 452 10.93 -2.53 14.25
C TYR A 452 11.11 -3.94 13.69
N GLU A 453 11.21 -4.93 14.59
CA GLU A 453 11.56 -6.33 14.27
C GLU A 453 10.48 -7.34 14.72
N PRO A 454 9.20 -7.20 14.35
CA PRO A 454 8.26 -8.30 14.53
C PRO A 454 8.59 -9.43 13.55
N LEU A 455 8.46 -10.67 13.99
CA LEU A 455 8.67 -11.83 13.11
C LEU A 455 7.49 -12.00 12.15
N SER A 456 7.31 -11.02 11.27
CA SER A 456 6.23 -10.93 10.28
C SER A 456 6.64 -10.01 9.13
N GLU A 457 6.88 -10.58 7.96
CA GLU A 457 7.24 -9.83 6.74
C GLU A 457 6.13 -8.87 6.34
N ASP A 458 4.86 -9.28 6.48
CA ASP A 458 3.70 -8.44 6.18
C ASP A 458 3.64 -7.19 7.08
N ALA A 459 3.82 -7.36 8.39
CA ALA A 459 3.85 -6.23 9.32
C ALA A 459 5.02 -5.29 9.06
N CYS A 460 6.21 -5.84 8.74
CA CYS A 460 7.40 -5.06 8.41
C CYS A 460 7.23 -4.28 7.11
N ALA A 461 6.83 -4.97 6.03
CA ALA A 461 6.56 -4.36 4.74
C ALA A 461 5.44 -3.32 4.85
N GLY A 462 4.33 -3.68 5.50
CA GLY A 462 3.17 -2.83 5.67
C GLY A 462 3.49 -1.51 6.38
N LEU A 463 4.22 -1.57 7.50
CA LEU A 463 4.63 -0.36 8.24
C LEU A 463 5.59 0.51 7.42
N ALA A 464 6.61 -0.09 6.79
CA ALA A 464 7.57 0.66 5.98
C ALA A 464 6.88 1.37 4.80
N VAL A 465 6.07 0.63 4.06
CA VAL A 465 5.32 1.14 2.90
C VAL A 465 4.31 2.22 3.32
N GLY A 466 3.59 1.98 4.43
CA GLY A 466 2.62 2.94 4.96
C GLY A 466 3.27 4.24 5.42
N LEU A 467 4.39 4.17 6.14
CA LEU A 467 5.15 5.35 6.57
C LEU A 467 5.69 6.14 5.36
N SER A 468 6.21 5.43 4.34
CA SER A 468 6.69 6.07 3.12
C SER A 468 5.56 6.81 2.39
N LEU A 469 4.40 6.17 2.23
CA LEU A 469 3.20 6.80 1.65
C LEU A 469 2.75 8.04 2.44
N MET A 470 2.94 8.04 3.76
CA MET A 470 2.59 9.15 4.67
C MET A 470 3.71 10.20 4.81
N GLY A 471 4.78 10.10 4.00
CA GLY A 471 5.81 11.12 3.89
C GLY A 471 7.06 10.90 4.76
N SER A 472 7.22 9.75 5.40
CA SER A 472 8.41 9.42 6.18
C SER A 472 9.37 8.53 5.41
N ARG A 473 10.68 8.71 5.61
CA ARG A 473 11.70 7.79 5.07
C ARG A 473 11.70 6.48 5.85
N THR A 474 11.90 5.39 5.15
CA THR A 474 11.93 4.05 5.74
C THR A 474 12.95 3.15 5.05
N LEU A 475 13.32 2.07 5.70
CA LEU A 475 14.03 0.95 5.09
C LEU A 475 13.34 -0.36 5.52
N TRP A 476 12.86 -1.13 4.57
CA TRP A 476 12.40 -2.49 4.82
C TRP A 476 13.50 -3.50 4.44
N CYS A 477 13.94 -4.27 5.43
CA CYS A 477 14.89 -5.37 5.23
C CYS A 477 14.18 -6.71 5.34
N SER A 478 14.58 -7.69 4.55
CA SER A 478 14.16 -9.08 4.67
C SER A 478 15.17 -10.01 4.00
N TYR A 479 15.11 -11.30 4.30
CA TYR A 479 15.68 -12.29 3.43
C TYR A 479 14.93 -12.29 2.10
N GLU A 480 15.66 -12.34 1.01
CA GLU A 480 15.07 -12.38 -0.32
C GLU A 480 13.99 -13.46 -0.44
N SER A 481 14.24 -14.63 0.14
CA SER A 481 13.31 -15.77 0.12
C SER A 481 11.94 -15.46 0.74
N PHE A 482 11.88 -14.61 1.74
CA PHE A 482 10.65 -14.29 2.48
C PHE A 482 10.04 -12.95 2.09
N ALA A 483 10.79 -12.12 1.38
CA ALA A 483 10.32 -10.83 0.87
C ALA A 483 9.01 -10.96 0.05
N ILE A 484 8.78 -12.13 -0.57
CA ILE A 484 7.55 -12.41 -1.33
C ILE A 484 6.27 -12.20 -0.52
N ASN A 485 6.32 -12.37 0.81
CA ASN A 485 5.15 -12.18 1.67
C ASN A 485 4.75 -10.69 1.77
N GLY A 486 5.70 -9.77 1.69
CA GLY A 486 5.45 -8.32 1.75
C GLY A 486 5.43 -7.62 0.38
N LEU A 487 5.88 -8.26 -0.70
CA LEU A 487 5.94 -7.65 -2.03
C LEU A 487 4.57 -7.20 -2.58
N PRO A 488 3.44 -7.88 -2.32
CA PRO A 488 2.14 -7.44 -2.82
C PRO A 488 1.72 -6.07 -2.29
N ILE A 489 1.95 -5.75 -1.01
CA ILE A 489 1.63 -4.41 -0.49
C ILE A 489 2.56 -3.35 -1.07
N MET A 490 3.85 -3.66 -1.23
CA MET A 490 4.79 -2.78 -1.89
C MET A 490 4.37 -2.48 -3.33
N GLN A 491 3.98 -3.49 -4.09
CA GLN A 491 3.50 -3.32 -5.46
C GLN A 491 2.26 -2.43 -5.53
N THR A 492 1.25 -2.69 -4.68
CA THR A 492 0.03 -1.88 -4.61
C THR A 492 0.34 -0.41 -4.36
N VAL A 493 1.21 -0.14 -3.38
CA VAL A 493 1.52 1.24 -2.99
C VAL A 493 2.39 1.94 -4.02
N THR A 494 3.38 1.27 -4.59
CA THR A 494 4.24 1.90 -5.61
C THR A 494 3.50 2.17 -6.92
N GLN A 495 2.51 1.34 -7.29
CA GLN A 495 1.60 1.65 -8.37
C GLN A 495 0.75 2.88 -8.05
N ALA A 496 0.19 2.94 -6.84
CA ALA A 496 -0.56 4.11 -6.39
C ALA A 496 0.31 5.36 -6.29
N MET A 497 1.58 5.23 -5.87
CA MET A 497 2.55 6.34 -5.84
C MET A 497 2.81 6.92 -7.23
N ALA A 498 2.81 6.12 -8.28
CA ALA A 498 2.93 6.60 -9.66
C ALA A 498 1.77 7.54 -10.05
N GLU A 499 0.59 7.32 -9.48
CA GLU A 499 -0.61 8.13 -9.70
C GLU A 499 -0.71 9.35 -8.77
N LEU A 500 0.09 9.42 -7.70
CA LEU A 500 0.03 10.50 -6.72
C LEU A 500 0.40 11.84 -7.35
N ARG A 501 -0.42 12.87 -7.09
CA ARG A 501 -0.14 14.25 -7.47
C ARG A 501 0.68 15.00 -6.43
N ARG A 502 1.31 14.27 -5.55
CA ARG A 502 2.17 14.79 -4.48
C ARG A 502 3.44 13.95 -4.38
N PRO A 503 4.59 14.54 -4.12
CA PRO A 503 5.80 13.77 -3.87
C PRO A 503 5.73 13.06 -2.50
N THR A 504 6.24 11.83 -2.48
CA THR A 504 6.48 11.06 -1.25
C THR A 504 7.87 10.44 -1.33
N PRO A 505 8.56 10.20 -0.21
CA PRO A 505 9.79 9.42 -0.23
C PRO A 505 9.55 8.05 -0.86
N SER A 506 10.51 7.56 -1.64
CA SER A 506 10.39 6.22 -2.21
C SER A 506 10.41 5.15 -1.12
N VAL A 507 9.70 4.06 -1.35
CA VAL A 507 9.84 2.84 -0.53
C VAL A 507 11.20 2.22 -0.85
N ILE A 508 12.09 2.14 0.13
CA ILE A 508 13.44 1.55 -0.03
C ILE A 508 13.48 0.21 0.68
N THR A 509 13.96 -0.81 -0.02
CA THR A 509 14.13 -2.13 0.54
C THR A 509 15.58 -2.61 0.40
N LEU A 510 16.02 -3.43 1.37
CA LEU A 510 17.26 -4.18 1.28
C LEU A 510 16.91 -5.67 1.43
N PHE A 511 17.05 -6.42 0.35
CA PHE A 511 16.89 -7.86 0.38
C PHE A 511 18.25 -8.56 0.34
N THR A 512 18.46 -9.43 1.29
CA THR A 512 19.73 -10.13 1.52
C THR A 512 19.53 -11.63 1.52
N ALA A 513 20.62 -12.36 1.70
CA ALA A 513 20.57 -13.81 1.83
C ALA A 513 19.86 -14.47 0.63
N GLY A 514 20.27 -14.10 -0.58
CA GLY A 514 19.76 -14.67 -1.82
C GLY A 514 19.91 -16.19 -1.91
N ALA A 515 19.28 -16.79 -2.90
CA ALA A 515 19.17 -18.25 -3.03
C ALA A 515 20.52 -19.00 -2.88
N LEU A 516 21.63 -18.44 -3.38
CA LEU A 516 22.97 -19.03 -3.24
C LEU A 516 23.46 -19.02 -1.77
N GLU A 517 23.24 -17.96 -1.03
CA GLU A 517 23.65 -17.86 0.38
C GLU A 517 22.80 -18.75 1.29
N GLN A 518 21.57 -19.02 0.89
CA GLN A 518 20.60 -19.82 1.64
C GLN A 518 20.67 -21.32 1.35
N GLY A 519 21.62 -21.77 0.59
CA GLY A 519 21.74 -23.16 0.18
C GLY A 519 21.76 -24.17 1.33
N ARG A 520 22.38 -23.80 2.48
CA ARG A 520 22.45 -24.69 3.65
C ARG A 520 21.12 -24.82 4.39
N ASN A 521 20.21 -23.87 4.22
CA ASN A 521 18.88 -23.87 4.85
C ASN A 521 17.84 -24.69 4.04
N GLY A 522 18.21 -25.16 2.85
CA GLY A 522 17.40 -26.05 2.04
C GLY A 522 16.34 -25.37 1.19
N TRP A 523 15.42 -26.16 0.66
CA TRP A 523 14.44 -25.78 -0.35
C TRP A 523 13.55 -24.59 0.02
N THR A 524 13.19 -24.43 1.27
CA THR A 524 12.31 -23.36 1.75
C THR A 524 12.95 -21.97 1.64
N HIS A 525 14.30 -21.91 1.54
CA HIS A 525 15.07 -20.68 1.48
C HIS A 525 15.71 -20.43 0.11
N GLN A 526 15.70 -21.44 -0.78
CA GLN A 526 16.23 -21.34 -2.13
C GLN A 526 15.13 -20.85 -3.09
N ARG A 527 14.94 -19.55 -3.22
CA ARG A 527 13.85 -18.93 -3.97
C ARG A 527 14.37 -18.08 -5.15
N PRO A 528 14.98 -18.73 -6.18
CA PRO A 528 15.58 -18.02 -7.32
C PRO A 528 14.56 -17.26 -8.18
N GLU A 529 13.28 -17.62 -8.10
CA GLU A 529 12.19 -17.01 -8.84
C GLU A 529 11.91 -15.56 -8.44
N ILE A 530 12.43 -15.08 -7.32
CA ILE A 530 12.22 -13.70 -6.84
C ILE A 530 12.80 -12.69 -7.83
N GLU A 531 13.96 -12.95 -8.44
CA GLU A 531 14.50 -12.06 -9.50
C GLU A 531 13.54 -11.92 -10.68
N ALA A 532 12.90 -13.01 -11.11
CA ALA A 532 11.89 -12.95 -12.17
C ALA A 532 10.65 -12.15 -11.74
N TYR A 533 10.27 -12.24 -10.46
CA TYR A 533 9.19 -11.44 -9.91
C TYR A 533 9.53 -9.93 -9.90
N TYR A 534 10.75 -9.56 -9.53
CA TYR A 534 11.23 -8.16 -9.65
C TYR A 534 11.16 -7.67 -11.10
N ALA A 535 11.56 -8.51 -12.06
CA ALA A 535 11.48 -8.17 -13.48
C ALA A 535 10.03 -7.90 -13.93
N ALA A 536 9.07 -8.70 -13.44
CA ALA A 536 7.65 -8.49 -13.72
C ALA A 536 7.12 -7.21 -13.07
N MET A 537 7.45 -6.96 -11.80
CA MET A 537 7.06 -5.74 -11.08
C MET A 537 7.65 -4.48 -11.73
N MET A 538 8.91 -4.56 -12.19
CA MET A 538 9.58 -3.47 -12.88
C MET A 538 8.89 -3.09 -14.19
N ARG A 539 8.33 -4.08 -14.90
CA ARG A 539 7.59 -3.85 -16.14
C ARG A 539 6.22 -3.23 -15.94
N ASN A 540 5.54 -3.63 -14.86
CA ASN A 540 4.13 -3.30 -14.62
C ASN A 540 3.91 -2.29 -13.49
N GLY A 541 4.97 -1.76 -12.92
CA GLY A 541 4.90 -0.87 -11.77
C GLY A 541 6.07 0.09 -11.68
N ASN A 542 6.07 0.87 -10.63
CA ASN A 542 7.11 1.86 -10.37
C ASN A 542 8.21 1.30 -9.45
N ILE A 543 8.69 0.08 -9.78
CA ILE A 543 9.72 -0.66 -9.03
C ILE A 543 11.04 -0.59 -9.77
N PHE A 544 12.11 -0.33 -9.03
CA PHE A 544 13.49 -0.24 -9.51
C PHE A 544 14.38 -1.22 -8.73
N PRO A 545 14.53 -2.45 -9.22
CA PRO A 545 15.52 -3.35 -8.63
C PRO A 545 16.94 -2.85 -9.00
N VAL A 546 17.85 -2.86 -8.02
CA VAL A 546 19.25 -2.51 -8.20
C VAL A 546 20.15 -3.57 -7.57
N PHE A 547 21.24 -3.88 -8.27
CA PHE A 547 22.17 -4.96 -7.96
C PHE A 547 23.58 -4.40 -7.81
N PRO A 548 23.93 -3.78 -6.68
CA PRO A 548 25.26 -3.22 -6.45
C PRO A 548 26.32 -4.33 -6.42
N PRO A 549 27.44 -4.23 -7.17
CA PRO A 549 28.47 -5.27 -7.22
C PRO A 549 29.40 -5.28 -5.99
N ASP A 550 29.41 -4.25 -5.16
CA ASP A 550 30.34 -4.11 -4.04
C ASP A 550 29.87 -3.11 -2.96
N ALA A 551 30.73 -2.90 -1.94
CA ALA A 551 30.42 -2.06 -0.79
C ALA A 551 30.42 -0.54 -1.12
N ASN A 552 31.08 -0.07 -2.17
CA ASN A 552 30.95 1.31 -2.63
C ASN A 552 29.61 1.51 -3.35
N SER A 553 29.28 0.58 -4.22
CA SER A 553 28.08 0.65 -5.06
C SER A 553 26.80 0.61 -4.23
N ILE A 554 26.74 -0.20 -3.17
CA ILE A 554 25.54 -0.25 -2.34
C ILE A 554 25.28 1.06 -1.59
N GLN A 555 26.34 1.76 -1.16
CA GLN A 555 26.21 3.07 -0.51
C GLN A 555 25.65 4.10 -1.49
N THR A 556 26.16 4.13 -2.74
CA THR A 556 25.66 5.06 -3.76
C THR A 556 24.26 4.68 -4.27
N CYS A 557 23.89 3.40 -4.31
CA CYS A 557 22.54 2.96 -4.60
C CYS A 557 21.57 3.46 -3.51
N TYR A 558 21.95 3.35 -2.24
CA TYR A 558 21.13 3.86 -1.14
C TYR A 558 21.07 5.40 -1.12
N GLU A 559 22.19 6.09 -1.37
CA GLU A 559 22.25 7.54 -1.59
C GLU A 559 21.24 7.98 -2.66
N TRP A 560 21.30 7.35 -3.84
CA TRP A 560 20.36 7.62 -4.91
C TRP A 560 18.90 7.34 -4.51
N ALA A 561 18.62 6.21 -3.86
CA ALA A 561 17.29 5.85 -3.40
C ALA A 561 16.69 6.91 -2.48
N LEU A 562 17.50 7.49 -1.56
CA LEU A 562 17.06 8.52 -0.62
C LEU A 562 16.66 9.85 -1.31
N THR A 563 17.14 10.12 -2.51
CA THR A 563 16.77 11.31 -3.30
C THR A 563 15.59 11.08 -4.24
N THR A 564 15.11 9.84 -4.36
CA THR A 564 14.01 9.50 -5.26
C THR A 564 12.65 9.69 -4.59
N GLN A 565 11.62 9.89 -5.42
CA GLN A 565 10.25 10.11 -5.01
C GLN A 565 9.31 9.17 -5.73
N ASN A 566 8.23 8.75 -5.07
CA ASN A 566 7.13 7.98 -5.64
C ASN A 566 7.55 6.68 -6.32
N LYS A 567 8.59 6.03 -5.83
CA LYS A 567 9.16 4.80 -6.40
C LYS A 567 9.27 3.70 -5.34
N GLY A 568 9.42 2.48 -5.80
CA GLY A 568 9.91 1.35 -5.00
C GLY A 568 11.32 0.99 -5.43
N ILE A 569 12.29 1.10 -4.54
CA ILE A 569 13.68 0.75 -4.82
C ILE A 569 14.00 -0.55 -4.10
N VAL A 570 14.39 -1.56 -4.88
CA VAL A 570 14.75 -2.89 -4.34
C VAL A 570 16.27 -3.07 -4.47
N ILE A 571 16.99 -2.93 -3.37
CA ILE A 571 18.44 -3.16 -3.32
C ILE A 571 18.65 -4.63 -2.95
N THR A 572 19.30 -5.40 -3.81
CA THR A 572 19.63 -6.82 -3.57
C THR A 572 21.13 -6.98 -3.44
N ALA A 573 21.61 -7.49 -2.31
CA ALA A 573 23.04 -7.67 -2.06
C ALA A 573 23.31 -8.87 -1.13
N SER A 574 24.46 -9.52 -1.33
CA SER A 574 24.92 -10.60 -0.45
C SER A 574 25.50 -10.07 0.87
N LYS A 575 25.56 -10.95 1.86
CA LYS A 575 26.24 -10.72 3.16
C LYS A 575 27.70 -11.18 3.15
N SER A 576 28.19 -11.60 1.99
CA SER A 576 29.55 -12.12 1.83
C SER A 576 30.54 -10.97 1.61
N PRO A 577 31.78 -11.06 2.14
CA PRO A 577 32.82 -10.10 1.83
C PRO A 577 33.25 -10.26 0.36
N LEU A 578 33.12 -9.19 -0.42
CA LEU A 578 33.45 -9.16 -1.84
C LEU A 578 34.49 -8.08 -2.16
N PRO A 579 35.31 -8.26 -3.25
CA PRO A 579 36.27 -7.27 -3.69
C PRO A 579 35.61 -5.93 -4.05
N ILE A 580 36.27 -4.82 -3.73
CA ILE A 580 35.86 -3.49 -4.17
C ILE A 580 36.28 -3.29 -5.63
N ARG A 581 35.33 -2.96 -6.48
CA ARG A 581 35.49 -2.89 -7.94
C ARG A 581 35.29 -1.50 -8.53
N LEU A 582 34.47 -0.68 -7.89
CA LEU A 582 34.05 0.63 -8.37
C LEU A 582 34.39 1.74 -7.36
N THR A 583 34.76 2.90 -7.87
CA THR A 583 34.73 4.15 -7.11
C THR A 583 33.30 4.63 -6.92
N PHE A 584 33.05 5.59 -6.04
CA PHE A 584 31.75 6.23 -5.89
C PHE A 584 31.28 6.91 -7.22
N GLU A 585 32.20 7.56 -7.94
CA GLU A 585 31.88 8.19 -9.22
C GLU A 585 31.42 7.15 -10.24
N GLN A 586 32.17 6.06 -10.39
CA GLN A 586 31.81 4.95 -11.29
C GLN A 586 30.47 4.31 -10.88
N SER A 587 30.23 4.15 -9.60
CA SER A 587 28.99 3.58 -9.07
C SER A 587 27.77 4.45 -9.36
N ARG A 588 27.86 5.78 -9.19
CA ARG A 588 26.80 6.72 -9.56
C ARG A 588 26.51 6.71 -11.05
N GLN A 589 27.59 6.60 -11.87
CA GLN A 589 27.41 6.48 -13.33
C GLN A 589 26.71 5.16 -13.68
N ALA A 590 27.07 4.06 -13.03
CA ALA A 590 26.43 2.75 -13.25
C ALA A 590 24.93 2.76 -12.92
N ILE A 591 24.51 3.46 -11.88
CA ILE A 591 23.09 3.63 -11.54
C ILE A 591 22.36 4.41 -12.63
N LYS A 592 23.00 5.45 -13.17
CA LYS A 592 22.44 6.32 -14.20
C LYS A 592 22.31 5.60 -15.54
N ASP A 593 23.37 4.92 -15.99
CA ASP A 593 23.41 4.24 -17.28
C ASP A 593 22.77 2.83 -17.23
N GLY A 594 22.56 2.30 -16.04
CA GLY A 594 21.99 0.97 -15.83
C GLY A 594 23.03 -0.14 -15.67
N ALA A 595 24.21 0.03 -16.21
CA ALA A 595 25.31 -0.93 -16.14
C ALA A 595 26.67 -0.24 -16.31
N ILE A 596 27.75 -0.97 -16.00
CA ILE A 596 29.12 -0.50 -16.16
C ILE A 596 30.06 -1.65 -16.52
N ALA A 597 31.04 -1.40 -17.41
CA ALA A 597 32.13 -2.34 -17.67
C ALA A 597 33.12 -2.35 -16.49
N LEU A 598 33.25 -3.50 -15.81
CA LEU A 598 34.24 -3.73 -14.75
C LEU A 598 35.61 -4.12 -15.25
N GLN A 599 35.65 -4.74 -16.46
CA GLN A 599 36.86 -5.15 -17.14
C GLN A 599 36.59 -5.14 -18.64
N GLU A 600 37.59 -4.72 -19.43
CA GLU A 600 37.58 -4.81 -20.85
C GLU A 600 39.00 -5.12 -21.39
N SER A 601 39.11 -6.13 -22.25
CA SER A 601 40.34 -6.51 -22.90
C SER A 601 40.13 -6.71 -24.40
N GLY A 602 41.17 -6.48 -25.18
CA GLY A 602 41.14 -6.66 -26.66
C GLY A 602 41.46 -8.10 -27.07
N GLY A 603 40.90 -8.50 -28.21
CA GLY A 603 41.14 -9.80 -28.83
C GLY A 603 40.60 -9.84 -30.26
N SER A 604 40.86 -10.96 -30.98
CA SER A 604 40.32 -11.18 -32.34
C SER A 604 38.80 -11.39 -32.36
N LYS A 605 38.27 -11.87 -31.29
CA LYS A 605 36.85 -12.04 -30.97
C LYS A 605 36.59 -11.50 -29.58
N THR A 606 35.40 -10.99 -29.32
CA THR A 606 35.02 -10.44 -28.02
C THR A 606 33.81 -11.17 -27.43
N VAL A 607 33.99 -11.65 -26.22
CA VAL A 607 32.88 -12.22 -25.39
C VAL A 607 32.51 -11.20 -24.34
N VAL A 608 31.22 -10.86 -24.28
CA VAL A 608 30.66 -9.98 -23.27
C VAL A 608 29.88 -10.79 -22.23
N PHE A 609 30.18 -10.58 -20.94
CA PHE A 609 29.40 -11.13 -19.82
C PHE A 609 28.50 -10.03 -19.26
N ALA A 610 27.19 -10.20 -19.35
CA ALA A 610 26.20 -9.35 -18.69
C ALA A 610 25.82 -10.00 -17.34
N VAL A 611 26.23 -9.38 -16.23
CA VAL A 611 26.17 -10.00 -14.92
C VAL A 611 25.17 -9.26 -14.02
N VAL A 612 24.17 -9.98 -13.49
CA VAL A 612 23.23 -9.51 -12.47
C VAL A 612 23.58 -10.20 -11.14
N GLY A 613 23.79 -9.40 -10.10
CA GLY A 613 24.17 -9.89 -8.75
C GLY A 613 25.68 -9.91 -8.52
N ASP A 614 26.05 -9.83 -7.28
CA ASP A 614 27.41 -9.63 -6.80
C ASP A 614 28.24 -10.94 -6.71
N MET A 615 27.65 -12.02 -6.19
CA MET A 615 28.34 -13.29 -5.95
C MET A 615 28.81 -13.99 -7.24
N VAL A 616 28.04 -13.89 -8.31
CA VAL A 616 28.35 -14.55 -9.60
C VAL A 616 29.43 -13.82 -10.42
N LEU A 617 29.90 -12.66 -9.97
CA LEU A 617 31.03 -11.97 -10.56
C LEU A 617 32.34 -12.77 -10.41
N MET A 618 32.54 -13.51 -9.33
CA MET A 618 33.78 -14.25 -9.08
C MET A 618 34.09 -15.28 -10.18
N PRO A 619 33.19 -16.24 -10.51
CA PRO A 619 33.44 -17.19 -11.60
C PRO A 619 33.52 -16.52 -12.98
N VAL A 620 32.90 -15.35 -13.18
CA VAL A 620 33.03 -14.59 -14.42
C VAL A 620 34.41 -13.98 -14.58
N PHE A 621 34.99 -13.39 -13.54
CA PHE A 621 36.39 -12.89 -13.58
C PHE A 621 37.41 -14.01 -13.79
N GLU A 622 37.16 -15.17 -13.16
CA GLU A 622 38.00 -16.34 -13.39
C GLU A 622 37.90 -16.83 -14.87
N ALA A 623 36.68 -16.88 -15.40
CA ALA A 623 36.48 -17.22 -16.82
C ALA A 623 37.16 -16.24 -17.77
N ALA A 624 37.10 -14.93 -17.45
CA ALA A 624 37.79 -13.89 -18.21
C ALA A 624 39.32 -14.14 -18.31
N THR A 625 39.94 -14.48 -17.19
CA THR A 625 41.37 -14.79 -17.13
C THR A 625 41.74 -15.96 -18.08
N TYR A 626 40.90 -17.01 -18.13
CA TYR A 626 41.13 -18.15 -19.02
C TYR A 626 40.92 -17.80 -20.51
N LEU A 627 39.93 -16.96 -20.83
CA LEU A 627 39.65 -16.53 -22.20
C LEU A 627 40.76 -15.60 -22.71
N GLU A 628 41.20 -14.66 -21.90
CA GLU A 628 42.30 -13.74 -22.24
C GLU A 628 43.62 -14.49 -22.52
N ALA A 629 43.90 -15.56 -21.76
CA ALA A 629 45.04 -16.44 -21.99
C ALA A 629 44.96 -17.18 -23.35
N GLN A 630 43.78 -17.22 -23.96
CA GLN A 630 43.53 -17.77 -25.31
C GLN A 630 43.36 -16.67 -26.38
N GLU A 631 43.81 -15.45 -26.11
CA GLU A 631 43.73 -14.28 -26.98
C GLU A 631 42.31 -13.86 -27.39
N VAL A 632 41.31 -14.25 -26.55
CA VAL A 632 39.93 -13.81 -26.68
C VAL A 632 39.71 -12.54 -25.86
N GLY A 633 39.17 -11.51 -26.50
CA GLY A 633 38.79 -10.28 -25.84
C GLY A 633 37.58 -10.53 -24.93
N VAL A 634 37.60 -9.95 -23.75
CA VAL A 634 36.53 -10.11 -22.76
C VAL A 634 36.06 -8.74 -22.25
N LYS A 635 34.76 -8.58 -22.16
CA LYS A 635 34.15 -7.45 -21.49
C LYS A 635 33.22 -7.99 -20.37
N ILE A 636 33.42 -7.58 -19.10
CA ILE A 636 32.57 -7.91 -17.96
C ILE A 636 31.72 -6.68 -17.65
N VAL A 637 30.42 -6.78 -17.82
CA VAL A 637 29.47 -5.69 -17.59
C VAL A 637 28.59 -6.05 -16.39
N SER A 638 28.72 -5.28 -15.32
CA SER A 638 27.83 -5.39 -14.18
C SER A 638 26.53 -4.61 -14.44
N VAL A 639 25.41 -5.30 -14.38
CA VAL A 639 24.07 -4.71 -14.50
C VAL A 639 23.65 -4.25 -13.11
N VAL A 640 23.60 -2.93 -12.92
CA VAL A 640 23.29 -2.31 -11.61
C VAL A 640 21.83 -1.88 -11.53
N ASN A 641 21.28 -1.25 -12.55
CA ASN A 641 19.91 -0.78 -12.63
C ASN A 641 19.27 -1.26 -13.95
N PRO A 642 18.76 -2.49 -14.00
CA PRO A 642 18.31 -3.11 -15.24
C PRO A 642 17.17 -2.37 -15.94
N ARG A 643 16.36 -1.59 -15.22
CA ARG A 643 15.28 -0.80 -15.81
C ARG A 643 15.82 0.20 -16.86
N ARG A 644 17.01 0.77 -16.66
CA ARG A 644 17.65 1.69 -17.59
C ARG A 644 18.08 1.03 -18.92
N LEU A 645 18.26 -0.29 -18.90
CA LEU A 645 18.71 -1.08 -20.05
C LEU A 645 17.56 -1.60 -20.91
N TYR A 646 16.33 -1.55 -20.43
CA TYR A 646 15.17 -1.93 -21.23
C TYR A 646 14.86 -0.85 -22.25
N ARG A 647 14.16 -1.21 -23.32
CA ARG A 647 13.59 -0.19 -24.21
C ARG A 647 12.34 0.42 -23.53
N PRO A 648 12.02 1.70 -23.77
CA PRO A 648 10.78 2.30 -23.29
C PRO A 648 9.53 1.50 -23.64
N THR A 649 9.52 0.83 -24.80
CA THR A 649 8.44 -0.04 -25.27
C THR A 649 8.30 -1.35 -24.48
N ASP A 650 9.30 -1.74 -23.72
CA ASP A 650 9.33 -3.00 -22.98
C ASP A 650 8.80 -2.85 -21.54
N VAL A 651 8.48 -1.62 -21.13
CA VAL A 651 7.94 -1.28 -19.82
C VAL A 651 6.53 -0.72 -19.97
N ALA A 652 5.62 -1.15 -19.10
CA ALA A 652 4.31 -0.55 -19.04
C ALA A 652 4.37 0.83 -18.37
N TRP A 653 3.58 1.74 -18.87
CA TRP A 653 3.40 3.08 -18.32
C TRP A 653 1.96 3.23 -17.86
N ASP A 654 1.81 3.85 -16.73
CA ASP A 654 0.53 4.34 -16.29
C ASP A 654 0.18 5.61 -17.08
N SER A 655 -1.12 5.81 -17.34
CA SER A 655 -1.62 6.95 -18.09
C SER A 655 -1.42 8.31 -17.39
N CYS A 656 -1.02 8.29 -16.12
CA CYS A 656 -0.83 9.48 -15.30
C CYS A 656 0.64 9.86 -15.12
N SER A 657 1.58 9.00 -15.51
CA SER A 657 3.01 9.19 -15.35
C SER A 657 3.71 9.33 -16.72
N GLU A 658 4.58 10.33 -16.83
CA GLU A 658 5.53 10.39 -17.95
C GLU A 658 6.58 9.30 -17.78
N PRO A 659 7.10 8.74 -18.89
CA PRO A 659 8.27 7.89 -18.84
C PRO A 659 9.38 8.61 -18.05
N ASP A 660 9.93 7.93 -17.04
CA ASP A 660 11.12 8.33 -16.35
C ASP A 660 12.27 8.30 -17.40
N GLY A 661 12.47 9.42 -18.09
CA GLY A 661 13.06 9.58 -19.43
C GLY A 661 14.50 9.12 -19.66
N GLU A 662 15.10 8.36 -18.73
CA GLU A 662 16.49 7.97 -18.80
C GLU A 662 16.64 6.46 -19.08
N PHE A 663 16.37 6.06 -20.33
CA PHE A 663 16.78 4.74 -20.82
C PHE A 663 18.09 4.88 -21.59
N LEU A 664 18.95 3.88 -21.45
CA LEU A 664 20.16 3.80 -22.26
C LEU A 664 19.76 3.59 -23.73
N ASP A 665 20.21 4.47 -24.61
CA ASP A 665 19.94 4.38 -26.04
C ASP A 665 20.66 3.18 -26.69
N ASP A 666 20.35 2.89 -27.95
CA ASP A 666 20.93 1.74 -28.64
C ASP A 666 22.44 1.88 -28.84
N ALA A 667 22.98 3.10 -28.97
CA ALA A 667 24.43 3.33 -29.11
C ALA A 667 25.13 3.08 -27.75
N GLY A 668 24.60 3.57 -26.64
CA GLY A 668 25.12 3.28 -25.32
C GLY A 668 25.00 1.79 -24.96
N PHE A 669 23.89 1.15 -25.35
CA PHE A 669 23.73 -0.29 -25.18
C PHE A 669 24.80 -1.09 -25.97
N GLU A 670 25.00 -0.77 -27.23
CA GLU A 670 26.03 -1.43 -28.08
C GLU A 670 27.44 -1.18 -27.54
N SER A 671 27.72 0.01 -27.01
CA SER A 671 29.01 0.30 -26.37
C SER A 671 29.28 -0.59 -25.16
N LEU A 672 28.25 -0.92 -24.35
CA LEU A 672 28.40 -1.80 -23.18
C LEU A 672 28.35 -3.29 -23.55
N PHE A 673 27.39 -3.69 -24.38
CA PHE A 673 27.05 -5.10 -24.61
C PHE A 673 27.41 -5.61 -26.01
N GLY A 674 28.00 -4.79 -26.86
CA GLY A 674 28.44 -5.18 -28.19
C GLY A 674 29.63 -6.11 -28.14
N GLY A 675 29.58 -7.21 -28.93
CA GLY A 675 30.63 -8.21 -29.07
C GLY A 675 30.21 -9.35 -29.99
N ASP A 676 31.08 -10.35 -30.19
CA ASP A 676 30.78 -11.55 -31.01
C ASP A 676 29.83 -12.50 -30.29
N ALA A 677 29.93 -12.55 -28.96
CA ALA A 677 29.02 -13.33 -28.10
C ALA A 677 28.64 -12.54 -26.84
N LEU A 678 27.39 -12.71 -26.38
CA LEU A 678 26.85 -12.15 -25.15
C LEU A 678 26.36 -13.27 -24.23
N ILE A 679 26.94 -13.38 -23.04
CA ILE A 679 26.57 -14.37 -22.03
C ILE A 679 25.97 -13.65 -20.82
N GLY A 680 24.69 -13.89 -20.55
CA GLY A 680 24.04 -13.43 -19.34
C GLY A 680 24.36 -14.36 -18.15
N VAL A 681 24.66 -13.80 -17.00
CA VAL A 681 24.96 -14.56 -15.78
C VAL A 681 24.19 -13.97 -14.59
N THR A 682 23.42 -14.80 -13.89
CA THR A 682 22.71 -14.40 -12.67
C THR A 682 22.65 -15.52 -11.64
N ALA A 683 22.52 -15.15 -10.37
CA ALA A 683 22.30 -16.08 -9.25
C ALA A 683 20.86 -16.60 -9.16
N GLY A 684 19.90 -15.88 -9.73
CA GLY A 684 18.47 -16.19 -9.72
C GLY A 684 17.95 -16.74 -11.05
N ALA A 685 16.68 -16.55 -11.30
CA ALA A 685 16.06 -16.91 -12.57
C ALA A 685 16.41 -15.90 -13.69
N SER A 686 16.44 -16.36 -14.94
CA SER A 686 16.90 -15.57 -16.10
C SER A 686 16.03 -14.36 -16.47
N GLY A 687 14.82 -14.24 -15.92
CA GLY A 687 13.84 -13.26 -16.35
C GLY A 687 14.31 -11.79 -16.32
N MET A 688 15.24 -11.45 -15.44
CA MET A 688 15.82 -10.11 -15.36
C MET A 688 16.74 -9.82 -16.56
N LEU A 689 17.46 -10.84 -17.05
CA LEU A 689 18.41 -10.72 -18.17
C LEU A 689 17.75 -10.77 -19.53
N GLU A 690 16.59 -11.43 -19.67
CA GLU A 690 15.96 -11.70 -20.97
C GLU A 690 15.78 -10.45 -21.85
N PRO A 691 15.24 -9.32 -21.39
CA PRO A 691 15.09 -8.13 -22.22
C PRO A 691 16.44 -7.52 -22.64
N ILE A 692 17.46 -7.62 -21.80
CA ILE A 692 18.82 -7.17 -22.10
C ILE A 692 19.41 -8.05 -23.21
N MET A 693 19.30 -9.37 -23.05
CA MET A 693 19.79 -10.32 -24.03
C MET A 693 19.09 -10.17 -25.39
N LEU A 694 17.78 -9.87 -25.40
CA LEU A 694 16.99 -9.68 -26.62
C LEU A 694 17.33 -8.39 -27.38
N ARG A 695 17.91 -7.37 -26.72
CA ARG A 695 18.38 -6.16 -27.40
C ARG A 695 19.63 -6.40 -28.27
N SER A 696 20.49 -7.39 -27.93
CA SER A 696 21.71 -7.70 -28.62
C SER A 696 21.47 -8.55 -29.86
N ASN A 697 22.25 -8.28 -30.91
CA ASN A 697 22.34 -9.10 -32.13
C ASN A 697 23.44 -10.17 -32.08
N ALA A 698 24.27 -10.19 -31.02
CA ALA A 698 25.31 -11.18 -30.81
C ALA A 698 24.77 -12.60 -30.64
N LYS A 699 25.58 -13.62 -30.90
CA LYS A 699 25.25 -14.98 -30.41
C LYS A 699 25.20 -14.95 -28.92
N ARG A 700 24.17 -15.57 -28.31
CA ARG A 700 23.91 -15.39 -26.89
C ARG A 700 23.51 -16.66 -26.19
N ASP A 701 23.78 -16.71 -24.88
CA ASP A 701 23.30 -17.72 -23.95
C ASP A 701 23.16 -17.14 -22.52
N THR A 702 22.48 -17.87 -21.63
CA THR A 702 22.26 -17.41 -20.25
C THR A 702 22.58 -18.50 -19.26
N PHE A 703 23.36 -18.16 -18.26
CA PHE A 703 23.64 -18.96 -17.07
C PHE A 703 22.84 -18.40 -15.90
N ALA A 704 21.92 -19.19 -15.39
CA ALA A 704 21.00 -18.84 -14.32
C ALA A 704 20.71 -20.07 -13.47
N TRP A 705 19.96 -19.89 -12.40
CA TRP A 705 19.52 -20.99 -11.56
C TRP A 705 18.70 -22.03 -12.36
N LYS A 706 19.05 -23.31 -12.21
CA LYS A 706 18.39 -24.45 -12.86
C LYS A 706 17.79 -25.42 -11.86
N ARG A 707 18.47 -25.62 -10.72
CA ARG A 707 18.01 -26.54 -9.67
C ARG A 707 18.61 -26.19 -8.32
N GLY A 708 17.84 -26.45 -7.26
CA GLY A 708 18.28 -26.39 -5.88
C GLY A 708 18.82 -27.73 -5.36
N GLU A 709 19.22 -27.74 -4.10
CA GLU A 709 19.66 -28.91 -3.37
C GLU A 709 19.09 -28.89 -1.94
N THR A 710 19.00 -30.05 -1.30
CA THR A 710 18.53 -30.16 0.10
C THR A 710 19.37 -29.38 1.07
N THR A 711 20.69 -29.40 0.88
CA THR A 711 21.67 -28.56 1.58
C THR A 711 22.95 -28.48 0.76
N ALA A 712 23.44 -27.27 0.55
CA ALA A 712 24.66 -27.03 -0.22
C ALA A 712 25.33 -25.70 0.18
N SER A 713 26.63 -25.61 0.04
CA SER A 713 27.34 -24.34 0.10
C SER A 713 27.07 -23.48 -1.15
N PRO A 714 27.29 -22.17 -1.13
CA PRO A 714 27.19 -21.32 -2.32
C PRO A 714 27.99 -21.85 -3.52
N ALA A 715 29.24 -22.28 -3.28
CA ALA A 715 30.09 -22.84 -4.33
C ALA A 715 29.51 -24.14 -4.93
N GLN A 716 28.95 -25.01 -4.10
CA GLN A 716 28.29 -26.23 -4.58
C GLN A 716 27.02 -25.91 -5.40
N LEU A 717 26.23 -24.92 -4.98
CA LEU A 717 25.05 -24.47 -5.75
C LEU A 717 25.46 -23.82 -7.07
N MET A 718 26.51 -23.01 -7.07
CA MET A 718 27.07 -22.45 -8.33
C MET A 718 27.48 -23.57 -9.29
N ALA A 719 28.24 -24.54 -8.83
CA ALA A 719 28.66 -25.68 -9.63
C ALA A 719 27.48 -26.51 -10.14
N LEU A 720 26.47 -26.77 -9.30
CA LEU A 720 25.25 -27.49 -9.65
C LEU A 720 24.46 -26.80 -10.76
N ASN A 721 24.48 -25.48 -10.78
CA ASN A 721 23.79 -24.65 -11.77
C ASN A 721 24.66 -24.29 -12.98
N GLY A 722 25.90 -24.80 -13.05
CA GLY A 722 26.83 -24.53 -14.13
C GLY A 722 27.46 -23.13 -14.08
N LEU A 723 27.29 -22.39 -12.99
CA LEU A 723 27.86 -21.06 -12.74
C LEU A 723 29.34 -21.18 -12.31
N THR A 724 30.14 -21.79 -13.19
CA THR A 724 31.60 -22.02 -12.96
C THR A 724 32.39 -21.46 -14.12
N ALA A 725 33.63 -21.04 -13.86
CA ALA A 725 34.51 -20.52 -14.88
C ALA A 725 34.70 -21.50 -16.07
N GLU A 726 34.84 -22.80 -15.78
CA GLU A 726 35.01 -23.82 -16.83
C GLU A 726 33.80 -23.85 -17.79
N ASN A 727 32.56 -23.85 -17.28
CA ASN A 727 31.38 -23.87 -18.11
C ASN A 727 31.17 -22.58 -18.88
N LEU A 728 31.47 -21.44 -18.25
CA LEU A 728 31.41 -20.12 -18.92
C LEU A 728 32.42 -20.03 -20.07
N VAL A 729 33.70 -20.48 -19.87
CA VAL A 729 34.72 -20.52 -20.89
C VAL A 729 34.31 -21.46 -22.03
N LYS A 730 33.91 -22.67 -21.72
CA LYS A 730 33.43 -23.66 -22.71
C LYS A 730 32.34 -23.06 -23.59
N ARG A 731 31.33 -22.45 -22.97
CA ARG A 731 30.22 -21.90 -23.75
C ARG A 731 30.61 -20.66 -24.54
N ALA A 732 31.45 -19.81 -23.98
CA ALA A 732 32.01 -18.68 -24.70
C ALA A 732 32.74 -19.12 -26.00
N MET A 733 33.61 -20.10 -25.89
CA MET A 733 34.34 -20.66 -27.05
C MET A 733 33.41 -21.29 -28.09
N GLU A 734 32.35 -21.99 -27.67
CA GLU A 734 31.32 -22.53 -28.59
C GLU A 734 30.58 -21.42 -29.35
N LEU A 735 30.30 -20.28 -28.74
CA LEU A 735 29.57 -19.18 -29.37
C LEU A 735 30.42 -18.40 -30.37
N ILE A 736 31.68 -18.17 -30.04
CA ILE A 736 32.60 -17.44 -30.96
C ILE A 736 33.25 -18.31 -32.03
N GLY A 737 33.24 -19.62 -31.86
CA GLY A 737 33.66 -20.71 -32.64
C GLY A 737 34.16 -20.95 -33.64
#